data_fd99981ce7d91af2e0b8a7d71fda9cce
#
_entry.id   fd99981ce7d91af2e0b8a7d71fda9cce
#
_cell.length_a   1.000
_cell.length_b   1.000
_cell.length_c   1.000
_cell.angle_alpha   90.00
_cell.angle_beta   90.00
_cell.angle_gamma   90.00
#
_symmetry.space_group_name_H-M   'P 1'
#
loop_
_entity.id
_entity.type
_entity.pdbx_description
1 polymer ?
#
loop_
_entity_poly.entity_id
_entity_poly.type
_entity_poly.pdbx_seq_one_letter_code
_entity_poly.pdbx_strand_id
1 'polypeptide(L)'
;MNELITRTVPAIFALAAAAAMATLPGCGRSDAGGAAVAGTASAATLAANAKLAAALPLADQQDFDDARRGFIARPEGQIRAADGTVLIDFDAFKFVTGAAPATVNPSLWRHAKLNAELGLFKVVDGVYQLRGFDIANMTIVEGRTGWIVVDPLTCKETAAAALAFARKHLGARPVTALVYTHSHMDHFGGALGVLTPDEAAARQVPVVAPAGFMEEATSENVMVGTAMARRSIYQFGRDLERSPRGLVDTGLGKNLAYGSFGLLAPNTLITEPAQPLELDGVRFVFHNVPGAEAPSELTFALPDLKAYGGAENLAQTMHNLLPVRGAKVRDALRWSTYMDEALAQVEAAGAEVYFGQHNWPIWGRARIGEFIKAHRDVYKYTHDQTVRLINAGLTPREIADRIELPPSLQRHFGARGYYGDLRHNVKAVYQFYLGAYDGNPANLDPLPPQDSAKRYVALIGGAGKVRAAAQQAFDAGDYRWAAELLNQAVYADAGDQASRELLARCHEQMGYAAEASTWRNSYLTAAAELRNGPPKKGISRAGMLELLAQTPIERFLEAMAAGLDGPAAEGKDLKINLVLSDTGESFQLWIENAVMHHRKAPPARDADATLTLTKPIFVRMMAGTAGVKDTLLSDDLKVSGSRIDLVRFLSLIDKAPGTFAVVTR
;
A
#
# COMPACT_ATOMS: atom_id res chain seq x y z
N MET A 1 7.16 54.30 -1.21
CA MET A 1 7.80 54.86 -0.02
C MET A 1 8.29 53.67 0.75
N ASN A 2 9.43 53.16 0.39
CA ASN A 2 10.76 53.32 1.01
C ASN A 2 10.77 52.75 2.42
N GLU A 3 11.63 51.93 2.90
CA GLU A 3 13.01 51.50 2.57
C GLU A 3 13.25 50.17 3.34
N LEU A 4 13.86 49.17 2.77
CA LEU A 4 15.27 48.82 2.82
C LEU A 4 15.92 48.95 4.22
N ILE A 5 16.48 47.85 4.73
CA ILE A 5 17.90 47.76 5.09
C ILE A 5 18.30 46.29 5.30
N THR A 6 19.29 45.92 4.51
CA THR A 6 20.22 44.77 4.59
C THR A 6 21.26 44.90 5.68
N ARG A 7 21.83 43.78 6.14
CA ARG A 7 23.28 43.53 6.46
C ARG A 7 23.42 42.32 7.37
N THR A 8 24.13 41.31 7.04
CA THR A 8 25.47 40.90 6.69
C THR A 8 26.06 39.98 7.78
N VAL A 9 26.59 38.87 7.29
CA VAL A 9 27.37 37.82 7.98
C VAL A 9 28.74 38.41 8.42
N PRO A 10 29.45 37.84 9.43
CA PRO A 10 30.58 37.02 9.04
C PRO A 10 30.82 35.72 9.83
N ALA A 11 31.47 34.78 9.14
CA ALA A 11 32.10 33.57 9.60
C ALA A 11 33.45 33.82 10.31
N ILE A 12 34.07 32.70 10.78
CA ILE A 12 35.48 32.44 11.12
C ILE A 12 35.65 32.07 12.61
N PHE A 13 36.14 30.95 13.04
CA PHE A 13 37.34 30.14 12.88
C PHE A 13 37.27 28.80 13.67
N ALA A 14 37.93 27.81 13.14
CA ALA A 14 38.27 26.55 13.78
C ALA A 14 39.44 26.69 14.73
N LEU A 15 39.58 25.81 15.72
CA LEU A 15 40.87 25.14 16.02
C LEU A 15 40.66 23.89 16.89
N ALA A 16 41.43 22.88 16.54
CA ALA A 16 41.55 21.56 17.18
C ALA A 16 42.47 21.63 18.42
N ALA A 17 42.24 20.72 19.36
CA ALA A 17 43.33 20.20 20.20
C ALA A 17 42.98 18.77 20.69
N ALA A 18 43.86 17.84 20.37
CA ALA A 18 43.94 16.49 20.90
C ALA A 18 44.87 16.42 22.11
N ALA A 19 44.64 15.48 22.99
CA ALA A 19 45.58 14.67 23.77
C ALA A 19 44.86 14.09 25.01
N ALA A 20 44.93 12.88 25.26
CA ALA A 20 45.81 11.77 25.56
C ALA A 20 45.40 11.08 26.87
N MET A 21 45.31 9.79 26.73
CA MET A 21 45.27 8.64 27.66
C MET A 21 45.57 8.85 29.16
N ALA A 22 44.80 8.17 30.00
CA ALA A 22 45.29 7.41 31.13
C ALA A 22 44.36 6.25 31.49
N THR A 23 44.88 5.05 31.39
CA THR A 23 44.32 3.77 31.86
C THR A 23 44.58 3.60 33.37
N LEU A 24 43.61 3.11 34.14
CA LEU A 24 43.81 2.21 35.26
C LEU A 24 42.55 1.41 35.60
N PRO A 25 42.64 0.17 36.12
CA PRO A 25 41.56 -0.80 36.14
C PRO A 25 40.77 -0.74 37.48
N GLY A 26 39.45 -0.90 37.37
CA GLY A 26 38.58 -1.00 38.52
C GLY A 26 37.52 -2.09 38.36
N CYS A 27 37.63 -3.07 39.19
CA CYS A 27 36.73 -4.11 39.66
C CYS A 27 35.31 -4.21 39.12
N GLY A 28 34.97 -5.45 38.73
CA GLY A 28 33.68 -5.86 38.25
C GLY A 28 32.48 -5.51 39.11
N ARG A 29 31.44 -5.06 38.44
CA ARG A 29 30.04 -5.19 38.83
C ARG A 29 29.31 -5.91 37.73
N SER A 30 28.67 -7.00 38.09
CA SER A 30 27.74 -7.73 37.23
C SER A 30 26.57 -6.82 36.89
N ASP A 31 26.59 -6.24 35.68
CA ASP A 31 25.45 -5.53 35.10
C ASP A 31 24.46 -6.55 34.52
N ALA A 32 23.47 -6.91 35.36
CA ALA A 32 22.22 -7.45 34.88
C ALA A 32 21.40 -6.26 34.35
N GLY A 33 21.05 -6.25 33.04
CA GLY A 33 20.09 -5.33 32.48
C GLY A 33 20.71 -4.14 31.72
N GLY A 34 21.60 -4.36 30.76
CA GLY A 34 22.01 -3.32 29.81
C GLY A 34 20.84 -2.89 28.93
N ALA A 35 20.42 -1.60 29.06
CA ALA A 35 19.43 -1.01 28.16
C ALA A 35 19.88 -1.23 26.70
N ALA A 36 18.99 -1.80 25.85
CA ALA A 36 19.33 -2.07 24.45
C ALA A 36 19.78 -0.79 23.75
N VAL A 37 20.94 -0.84 23.12
CA VAL A 37 21.45 0.27 22.30
C VAL A 37 20.54 0.46 21.11
N ALA A 38 20.29 1.71 20.70
CA ALA A 38 19.49 2.01 19.51
C ALA A 38 19.96 1.17 18.31
N GLY A 39 19.02 0.57 17.59
CA GLY A 39 19.31 -0.30 16.46
C GLY A 39 19.74 -1.73 16.80
N THR A 40 19.67 -2.16 18.08
CA THR A 40 19.94 -3.55 18.49
C THR A 40 18.67 -4.20 19.05
N ALA A 41 18.53 -5.53 18.83
CA ALA A 41 17.45 -6.29 19.42
C ALA A 41 17.75 -6.54 20.92
N SER A 42 16.73 -6.34 21.75
CA SER A 42 16.83 -6.61 23.20
C SER A 42 16.76 -8.10 23.50
N ALA A 43 17.09 -8.48 24.73
CA ALA A 43 16.96 -9.86 25.19
C ALA A 43 15.52 -10.38 25.07
N ALA A 44 14.50 -9.55 25.36
CA ALA A 44 13.10 -9.92 25.23
C ALA A 44 12.70 -10.18 23.76
N THR A 45 13.13 -9.31 22.84
CA THR A 45 12.91 -9.50 21.38
C THR A 45 13.58 -10.78 20.88
N LEU A 46 14.84 -11.03 21.29
CA LEU A 46 15.56 -12.26 20.94
C LEU A 46 14.84 -13.50 21.45
N ALA A 47 14.37 -13.48 22.70
CA ALA A 47 13.63 -14.60 23.29
C ALA A 47 12.30 -14.87 22.56
N ALA A 48 11.55 -13.81 22.20
CA ALA A 48 10.32 -13.94 21.42
C ALA A 48 10.57 -14.56 20.03
N ASN A 49 11.59 -14.08 19.32
CA ASN A 49 11.99 -14.60 18.01
C ASN A 49 12.50 -16.05 18.10
N ALA A 50 13.27 -16.41 19.14
CA ALA A 50 13.73 -17.77 19.38
C ALA A 50 12.59 -18.74 19.68
N LYS A 51 11.60 -18.30 20.49
CA LYS A 51 10.39 -19.09 20.78
C LYS A 51 9.61 -19.40 19.49
N LEU A 52 9.43 -18.41 18.62
CA LEU A 52 8.75 -18.60 17.33
C LEU A 52 9.56 -19.54 16.42
N ALA A 53 10.87 -19.36 16.34
CA ALA A 53 11.73 -20.21 15.53
C ALA A 53 11.65 -21.68 15.95
N ALA A 54 11.55 -21.96 17.24
CA ALA A 54 11.42 -23.32 17.77
C ALA A 54 10.04 -23.96 17.49
N ALA A 55 8.99 -23.12 17.28
CA ALA A 55 7.63 -23.60 17.02
C ALA A 55 7.35 -23.89 15.55
N LEU A 56 8.19 -23.41 14.61
CA LEU A 56 7.96 -23.49 13.16
C LEU A 56 8.96 -24.41 12.45
N PRO A 57 8.54 -25.14 11.41
CA PRO A 57 9.43 -25.99 10.61
C PRO A 57 10.27 -25.15 9.63
N LEU A 58 11.08 -24.20 10.13
CA LEU A 58 11.84 -23.24 9.30
C LEU A 58 12.87 -23.91 8.37
N ALA A 59 13.21 -25.18 8.63
CA ALA A 59 14.13 -25.96 7.79
C ALA A 59 13.45 -26.54 6.53
N ASP A 60 12.12 -26.45 6.41
CA ASP A 60 11.39 -26.94 5.23
C ASP A 60 11.82 -26.19 3.97
N GLN A 61 12.24 -26.97 2.96
CA GLN A 61 12.77 -26.44 1.70
C GLN A 61 11.74 -26.43 0.56
N GLN A 62 10.54 -26.98 0.75
CA GLN A 62 9.59 -27.15 -0.35
C GLN A 62 9.22 -25.82 -1.04
N ASP A 63 9.00 -24.75 -0.27
CA ASP A 63 8.71 -23.43 -0.84
C ASP A 63 9.95 -22.87 -1.60
N PHE A 64 11.17 -23.17 -1.16
CA PHE A 64 12.39 -22.74 -1.87
C PHE A 64 12.56 -23.49 -3.19
N ASP A 65 12.23 -24.78 -3.23
CA ASP A 65 12.23 -25.54 -4.46
C ASP A 65 11.19 -24.99 -5.45
N ASP A 66 9.99 -24.68 -4.95
CA ASP A 66 8.92 -24.07 -5.75
C ASP A 66 9.31 -22.64 -6.22
N ALA A 67 9.87 -21.82 -5.35
CA ALA A 67 10.28 -20.45 -5.70
C ALA A 67 11.37 -20.41 -6.79
N ARG A 68 12.22 -21.42 -6.86
CA ARG A 68 13.31 -21.55 -7.87
C ARG A 68 12.89 -22.30 -9.11
N ARG A 69 11.80 -23.05 -9.05
CA ARG A 69 11.37 -23.90 -10.15
C ARG A 69 11.08 -23.10 -11.41
N GLY A 70 11.59 -23.61 -12.54
CA GLY A 70 11.41 -22.99 -13.85
C GLY A 70 12.21 -21.72 -14.09
N PHE A 71 13.24 -21.43 -13.26
CA PHE A 71 14.12 -20.27 -13.44
C PHE A 71 14.77 -20.27 -14.83
N ILE A 72 14.70 -19.13 -15.53
CA ILE A 72 15.28 -18.92 -16.86
C ILE A 72 16.43 -17.92 -16.78
N ALA A 73 16.17 -16.73 -16.21
CA ALA A 73 17.16 -15.65 -16.19
C ALA A 73 16.90 -14.67 -15.04
N ARG A 74 17.98 -14.07 -14.52
CA ARG A 74 17.93 -13.01 -13.51
C ARG A 74 18.20 -11.64 -14.17
N PRO A 75 17.43 -10.60 -13.87
CA PRO A 75 17.76 -9.23 -14.25
C PRO A 75 18.89 -8.67 -13.40
N GLU A 76 19.61 -7.71 -13.95
CA GLU A 76 20.72 -7.01 -13.31
C GLU A 76 20.53 -5.49 -13.37
N GLY A 77 21.22 -4.76 -12.50
CA GLY A 77 21.22 -3.31 -12.48
C GLY A 77 19.97 -2.70 -11.88
N GLN A 78 19.50 -1.61 -12.48
CA GLN A 78 18.42 -0.78 -11.90
C GLN A 78 17.41 -0.38 -12.97
N ILE A 79 16.14 -0.30 -12.58
CA ILE A 79 15.10 0.38 -13.35
C ILE A 79 14.99 1.80 -12.80
N ARG A 80 15.01 2.78 -13.71
CA ARG A 80 14.97 4.21 -13.36
C ARG A 80 13.82 4.93 -14.06
N ALA A 81 13.27 5.93 -13.36
CA ALA A 81 12.38 6.92 -13.97
C ALA A 81 13.15 7.88 -14.90
N ALA A 82 12.43 8.65 -15.70
CA ALA A 82 13.01 9.61 -16.65
C ALA A 82 13.88 10.70 -15.99
N ASP A 83 13.60 11.05 -14.73
CA ASP A 83 14.37 12.00 -13.94
C ASP A 83 15.63 11.39 -13.27
N GLY A 84 15.89 10.10 -13.54
CA GLY A 84 17.01 9.35 -12.98
C GLY A 84 16.75 8.71 -11.62
N THR A 85 15.57 8.91 -11.01
CA THR A 85 15.17 8.27 -9.75
C THR A 85 15.19 6.75 -9.89
N VAL A 86 15.84 6.04 -8.97
CA VAL A 86 15.87 4.58 -8.94
C VAL A 86 14.50 4.08 -8.45
N LEU A 87 13.82 3.31 -9.27
CA LEU A 87 12.54 2.67 -8.94
C LEU A 87 12.75 1.27 -8.38
N ILE A 88 13.55 0.47 -9.06
CA ILE A 88 13.95 -0.88 -8.64
C ILE A 88 15.46 -0.99 -8.75
N ASP A 89 16.08 -1.57 -7.73
CA ASP A 89 17.47 -2.02 -7.74
C ASP A 89 17.46 -3.52 -7.44
N PHE A 90 17.82 -4.36 -8.42
CA PHE A 90 17.79 -5.81 -8.30
C PHE A 90 18.80 -6.36 -7.29
N ASP A 91 19.74 -5.54 -6.87
CA ASP A 91 20.78 -5.89 -5.91
C ASP A 91 20.51 -5.36 -4.49
N ALA A 92 19.51 -4.50 -4.32
CA ALA A 92 19.21 -3.85 -3.05
C ALA A 92 18.94 -4.80 -1.87
N PHE A 93 18.52 -6.04 -2.17
CA PHE A 93 18.20 -7.06 -1.16
C PHE A 93 19.16 -8.25 -1.18
N LYS A 94 20.35 -8.15 -1.76
CA LYS A 94 21.38 -9.20 -1.75
C LYS A 94 21.81 -9.62 -0.35
N PHE A 95 21.60 -8.78 0.65
CA PHE A 95 21.86 -9.10 2.05
C PHE A 95 20.89 -10.11 2.65
N VAL A 96 19.73 -10.38 2.00
CA VAL A 96 18.68 -11.29 2.50
C VAL A 96 19.11 -12.75 2.23
N THR A 97 20.11 -13.21 2.97
CA THR A 97 20.70 -14.56 2.86
C THR A 97 21.04 -15.12 4.24
N GLY A 98 21.24 -16.42 4.34
CA GLY A 98 21.71 -17.06 5.57
C GLY A 98 20.67 -17.09 6.69
N ALA A 99 21.16 -17.09 7.94
CA ALA A 99 20.33 -17.10 9.14
C ALA A 99 19.65 -15.76 9.37
N ALA A 100 18.52 -15.79 10.07
CA ALA A 100 17.78 -14.56 10.41
C ALA A 100 18.64 -13.67 11.32
N PRO A 101 18.82 -12.37 10.97
CA PRO A 101 19.45 -11.42 11.89
C PRO A 101 18.63 -11.22 13.15
N ALA A 102 19.28 -10.84 14.25
CA ALA A 102 18.66 -10.57 15.54
C ALA A 102 17.49 -9.53 15.47
N THR A 103 17.57 -8.64 14.51
CA THR A 103 16.61 -7.54 14.28
C THR A 103 15.47 -7.90 13.30
N VAL A 104 15.31 -9.20 12.96
CA VAL A 104 14.26 -9.66 12.03
C VAL A 104 13.61 -10.92 12.59
N ASN A 105 12.29 -10.93 12.56
CA ASN A 105 11.50 -12.12 12.89
C ASN A 105 11.92 -13.28 11.97
N PRO A 106 12.24 -14.48 12.49
CA PRO A 106 12.81 -15.57 11.69
C PRO A 106 11.86 -16.13 10.64
N SER A 107 10.55 -16.10 10.88
CA SER A 107 9.54 -16.51 9.91
C SER A 107 9.45 -15.50 8.75
N LEU A 108 9.44 -14.20 9.06
CA LEU A 108 9.53 -13.14 8.05
C LEU A 108 10.82 -13.24 7.23
N TRP A 109 11.95 -13.54 7.87
CA TRP A 109 13.23 -13.70 7.16
C TRP A 109 13.20 -14.85 6.15
N ARG A 110 12.54 -15.99 6.53
CA ARG A 110 12.31 -17.08 5.58
C ARG A 110 11.50 -16.61 4.38
N HIS A 111 10.39 -15.91 4.62
CA HIS A 111 9.53 -15.36 3.56
C HIS A 111 10.30 -14.34 2.68
N ALA A 112 11.07 -13.46 3.30
CA ALA A 112 11.89 -12.48 2.60
C ALA A 112 12.93 -13.12 1.67
N LYS A 113 13.52 -14.26 2.07
CA LYS A 113 14.43 -15.04 1.19
C LYS A 113 13.70 -15.63 -0.01
N LEU A 114 12.47 -16.11 0.18
CA LEU A 114 11.65 -16.63 -0.91
C LEU A 114 11.27 -15.55 -1.92
N ASN A 115 10.87 -14.37 -1.45
CA ASN A 115 10.61 -13.21 -2.31
C ASN A 115 11.88 -12.63 -2.97
N ALA A 116 13.08 -13.03 -2.53
CA ALA A 116 14.33 -12.64 -3.17
C ALA A 116 14.70 -13.53 -4.38
N GLU A 117 13.96 -14.62 -4.62
CA GLU A 117 14.06 -15.44 -5.82
C GLU A 117 13.36 -14.72 -6.98
N LEU A 118 14.07 -13.79 -7.61
CA LEU A 118 13.57 -12.89 -8.65
C LEU A 118 14.10 -13.25 -10.03
N GLY A 119 13.34 -12.90 -11.06
CA GLY A 119 13.72 -13.14 -12.46
C GLY A 119 12.56 -13.51 -13.38
N LEU A 120 12.90 -14.13 -14.50
CA LEU A 120 11.96 -14.77 -15.41
C LEU A 120 11.90 -16.26 -15.13
N PHE A 121 10.68 -16.78 -14.96
CA PHE A 121 10.43 -18.18 -14.61
C PHE A 121 9.38 -18.79 -15.54
N LYS A 122 9.57 -20.04 -15.92
CA LYS A 122 8.53 -20.84 -16.58
C LYS A 122 7.68 -21.53 -15.50
N VAL A 123 6.39 -21.18 -15.46
CA VAL A 123 5.40 -21.78 -14.55
C VAL A 123 4.98 -23.15 -15.07
N VAL A 124 4.55 -23.17 -16.32
CA VAL A 124 4.25 -24.37 -17.13
C VAL A 124 4.53 -24.02 -18.58
N ASP A 125 4.53 -24.99 -19.49
CA ASP A 125 4.72 -24.69 -20.91
C ASP A 125 3.64 -23.69 -21.38
N GLY A 126 4.09 -22.58 -21.96
CA GLY A 126 3.23 -21.48 -22.39
C GLY A 126 2.84 -20.48 -21.31
N VAL A 127 3.26 -20.64 -20.04
CA VAL A 127 3.02 -19.65 -18.97
C VAL A 127 4.32 -19.27 -18.29
N TYR A 128 4.60 -17.97 -18.23
CA TYR A 128 5.81 -17.41 -17.63
C TYR A 128 5.48 -16.31 -16.64
N GLN A 129 6.33 -16.14 -15.62
CA GLN A 129 6.23 -15.03 -14.66
C GLN A 129 7.53 -14.24 -14.58
N LEU A 130 7.39 -12.91 -14.56
CA LEU A 130 8.46 -11.98 -14.21
C LEU A 130 8.23 -11.56 -12.75
N ARG A 131 9.13 -11.98 -11.86
CA ARG A 131 9.08 -11.76 -10.42
C ARG A 131 10.19 -10.81 -9.98
N GLY A 132 9.87 -9.88 -9.06
CA GLY A 132 10.84 -8.93 -8.50
C GLY A 132 11.12 -7.70 -9.35
N PHE A 133 10.42 -7.50 -10.46
CA PHE A 133 10.44 -6.25 -11.22
C PHE A 133 9.59 -5.16 -10.55
N ASP A 134 8.68 -5.57 -9.67
CA ASP A 134 7.83 -4.74 -8.85
C ASP A 134 7.38 -5.54 -7.62
N ILE A 135 6.41 -5.04 -6.85
CA ILE A 135 5.76 -5.79 -5.77
C ILE A 135 4.92 -6.94 -6.32
N ALA A 136 4.19 -6.71 -7.41
CA ALA A 136 3.42 -7.74 -8.12
C ALA A 136 4.27 -8.48 -9.15
N ASN A 137 3.75 -9.60 -9.64
CA ASN A 137 4.30 -10.39 -10.73
C ASN A 137 3.59 -10.04 -12.05
N MET A 138 4.32 -9.88 -13.14
CA MET A 138 3.73 -9.90 -14.47
C MET A 138 3.68 -11.34 -14.98
N THR A 139 2.50 -11.81 -15.37
CA THR A 139 2.34 -13.13 -15.99
C THR A 139 2.17 -12.98 -17.50
N ILE A 140 2.88 -13.81 -18.26
CA ILE A 140 2.78 -13.91 -19.72
C ILE A 140 2.22 -15.29 -20.05
N VAL A 141 1.12 -15.34 -20.81
CA VAL A 141 0.56 -16.56 -21.40
C VAL A 141 0.81 -16.50 -22.92
N GLU A 142 1.42 -17.55 -23.46
CA GLU A 142 1.67 -17.65 -24.90
C GLU A 142 0.39 -17.94 -25.67
N GLY A 143 -0.05 -17.00 -26.47
CA GLY A 143 -1.08 -17.19 -27.46
C GLY A 143 -0.53 -17.71 -28.78
N ARG A 144 -1.44 -17.96 -29.72
CA ARG A 144 -1.09 -18.43 -31.05
C ARG A 144 -0.22 -17.43 -31.85
N THR A 145 -0.52 -16.14 -31.74
CA THR A 145 0.16 -15.08 -32.53
C THR A 145 1.02 -14.14 -31.68
N GLY A 146 0.80 -14.09 -30.37
CA GLY A 146 1.52 -13.18 -29.49
C GLY A 146 1.46 -13.60 -28.02
N TRP A 147 1.53 -12.61 -27.15
CA TRP A 147 1.49 -12.78 -25.70
C TRP A 147 0.23 -12.13 -25.10
N ILE A 148 -0.42 -12.84 -24.23
CA ILE A 148 -1.44 -12.35 -23.32
C ILE A 148 -0.72 -11.96 -22.03
N VAL A 149 -0.76 -10.68 -21.68
CA VAL A 149 -0.14 -10.15 -20.47
C VAL A 149 -1.20 -10.04 -19.38
N VAL A 150 -0.95 -10.67 -18.24
CA VAL A 150 -1.79 -10.56 -17.04
C VAL A 150 -1.04 -9.71 -16.01
N ASP A 151 -1.67 -8.66 -15.54
CA ASP A 151 -1.20 -7.68 -14.57
C ASP A 151 0.15 -7.03 -14.93
N PRO A 152 0.13 -5.90 -15.63
CA PRO A 152 1.33 -5.23 -16.13
C PRO A 152 2.05 -4.39 -15.07
N LEU A 153 2.10 -4.81 -13.81
CA LEU A 153 2.83 -4.16 -12.72
C LEU A 153 2.32 -2.75 -12.34
N THR A 154 3.03 -2.09 -11.41
CA THR A 154 2.61 -0.82 -10.82
C THR A 154 2.85 0.38 -11.75
N CYS A 155 3.98 0.41 -12.49
CA CYS A 155 4.32 1.58 -13.29
C CYS A 155 4.89 1.21 -14.67
N LYS A 156 4.84 2.19 -15.58
CA LYS A 156 5.25 2.02 -16.97
C LYS A 156 6.68 1.54 -17.11
N GLU A 157 7.56 2.09 -16.31
CA GLU A 157 9.00 1.80 -16.37
C GLU A 157 9.29 0.36 -15.98
N THR A 158 8.66 -0.14 -14.91
CA THR A 158 8.84 -1.54 -14.48
C THR A 158 8.20 -2.52 -15.46
N ALA A 159 7.02 -2.19 -15.98
CA ALA A 159 6.32 -3.01 -16.96
C ALA A 159 7.07 -3.10 -18.29
N ALA A 160 7.56 -1.97 -18.80
CA ALA A 160 8.37 -1.94 -20.01
C ALA A 160 9.68 -2.72 -19.87
N ALA A 161 10.37 -2.58 -18.72
CA ALA A 161 11.59 -3.31 -18.43
C ALA A 161 11.33 -4.83 -18.33
N ALA A 162 10.25 -5.24 -17.66
CA ALA A 162 9.84 -6.63 -17.53
C ALA A 162 9.52 -7.26 -18.91
N LEU A 163 8.73 -6.56 -19.73
CA LEU A 163 8.40 -7.02 -21.07
C LEU A 163 9.64 -7.11 -21.98
N ALA A 164 10.54 -6.11 -21.91
CA ALA A 164 11.78 -6.12 -22.66
C ALA A 164 12.70 -7.29 -22.24
N PHE A 165 12.73 -7.57 -20.93
CA PHE A 165 13.48 -8.71 -20.40
C PHE A 165 12.89 -10.05 -20.87
N ALA A 166 11.56 -10.19 -20.88
CA ALA A 166 10.91 -11.37 -21.43
C ALA A 166 11.22 -11.55 -22.93
N ARG A 167 11.13 -10.46 -23.75
CA ARG A 167 11.46 -10.49 -25.17
C ARG A 167 12.89 -10.92 -25.46
N LYS A 168 13.84 -10.52 -24.61
CA LYS A 168 15.25 -10.92 -24.71
C LYS A 168 15.44 -12.42 -24.56
N HIS A 169 14.68 -13.08 -23.70
CA HIS A 169 14.91 -14.48 -23.32
C HIS A 169 13.94 -15.46 -23.97
N LEU A 170 12.72 -15.03 -24.33
CA LEU A 170 11.68 -15.87 -24.95
C LEU A 170 11.46 -15.58 -26.44
N GLY A 171 12.15 -14.56 -26.98
CA GLY A 171 11.91 -14.06 -28.34
C GLY A 171 10.85 -12.95 -28.37
N ALA A 172 10.97 -12.08 -29.36
CA ALA A 172 10.06 -10.91 -29.48
C ALA A 172 8.72 -11.33 -30.09
N ARG A 173 7.64 -11.14 -29.33
CA ARG A 173 6.26 -11.34 -29.77
C ARG A 173 5.39 -10.12 -29.42
N PRO A 174 4.36 -9.80 -30.20
CA PRO A 174 3.43 -8.73 -29.87
C PRO A 174 2.56 -9.09 -28.66
N VAL A 175 2.08 -8.07 -27.94
CA VAL A 175 1.03 -8.25 -26.92
C VAL A 175 -0.31 -8.34 -27.62
N THR A 176 -1.03 -9.44 -27.51
CA THR A 176 -2.30 -9.72 -28.19
C THR A 176 -3.52 -9.62 -27.32
N ALA A 177 -3.35 -9.61 -25.98
CA ALA A 177 -4.38 -9.29 -25.01
C ALA A 177 -3.74 -8.76 -23.72
N LEU A 178 -4.49 -7.96 -22.98
CA LEU A 178 -4.14 -7.49 -21.63
C LEU A 178 -5.26 -7.88 -20.68
N VAL A 179 -4.91 -8.41 -19.51
CA VAL A 179 -5.86 -8.82 -18.46
C VAL A 179 -5.48 -8.12 -17.17
N TYR A 180 -6.42 -7.43 -16.55
CA TYR A 180 -6.32 -6.93 -15.19
C TYR A 180 -7.10 -7.86 -14.27
N THR A 181 -6.43 -8.41 -13.25
CA THR A 181 -7.12 -9.28 -12.30
C THR A 181 -8.00 -8.49 -11.35
N HIS A 182 -7.58 -7.29 -10.95
CA HIS A 182 -8.34 -6.43 -10.04
C HIS A 182 -7.92 -4.96 -10.10
N SER A 183 -8.59 -4.13 -9.31
CA SER A 183 -8.53 -2.67 -9.37
C SER A 183 -7.41 -2.02 -8.55
N HIS A 184 -6.46 -2.77 -8.00
CA HIS A 184 -5.29 -2.19 -7.35
C HIS A 184 -4.19 -1.82 -8.35
N MET A 185 -3.48 -0.73 -8.04
CA MET A 185 -2.57 -0.06 -8.97
C MET A 185 -1.39 -0.94 -9.40
N ASP A 186 -0.92 -1.84 -8.56
CA ASP A 186 0.20 -2.74 -8.85
C ASP A 186 -0.15 -3.86 -9.85
N HIS A 187 -1.42 -3.93 -10.29
CA HIS A 187 -1.89 -4.89 -11.29
C HIS A 187 -2.28 -4.25 -12.63
N PHE A 188 -2.37 -2.91 -12.69
CA PHE A 188 -2.74 -2.23 -13.93
C PHE A 188 -1.90 -0.98 -14.27
N GLY A 189 -1.27 -0.37 -13.26
CA GLY A 189 -0.66 0.96 -13.42
C GLY A 189 0.47 1.03 -14.44
N GLY A 190 1.09 -0.10 -14.78
CA GLY A 190 2.12 -0.22 -15.81
C GLY A 190 1.60 -0.51 -17.23
N ALA A 191 0.29 -0.54 -17.46
CA ALA A 191 -0.32 -0.93 -18.76
C ALA A 191 0.29 -0.21 -19.96
N LEU A 192 0.53 1.09 -19.86
CA LEU A 192 1.12 1.88 -20.93
C LEU A 192 2.62 1.61 -21.17
N GLY A 193 3.24 0.80 -20.30
CA GLY A 193 4.60 0.27 -20.51
C GLY A 193 4.63 -0.99 -21.38
N VAL A 194 3.50 -1.66 -21.56
CA VAL A 194 3.40 -2.88 -22.37
C VAL A 194 2.63 -2.71 -23.67
N LEU A 195 1.69 -1.76 -23.71
CA LEU A 195 0.84 -1.51 -24.87
C LEU A 195 0.42 -0.03 -24.90
N THR A 196 0.63 0.64 -26.02
CA THR A 196 0.18 2.03 -26.19
C THR A 196 -1.31 2.07 -26.61
N PRO A 197 -2.04 3.20 -26.34
CA PRO A 197 -3.42 3.35 -26.77
C PRO A 197 -3.60 3.20 -28.29
N ASP A 198 -2.68 3.73 -29.08
CA ASP A 198 -2.73 3.67 -30.54
C ASP A 198 -2.54 2.23 -31.04
N GLU A 199 -1.59 1.48 -30.47
CA GLU A 199 -1.39 0.06 -30.79
C GLU A 199 -2.61 -0.78 -30.40
N ALA A 200 -3.17 -0.52 -29.20
CA ALA A 200 -4.37 -1.21 -28.73
C ALA A 200 -5.56 -0.99 -29.67
N ALA A 201 -5.79 0.26 -30.07
CA ALA A 201 -6.87 0.63 -30.97
C ALA A 201 -6.66 0.07 -32.38
N ALA A 202 -5.47 0.27 -32.96
CA ALA A 202 -5.17 -0.17 -34.34
C ALA A 202 -5.28 -1.69 -34.52
N ARG A 203 -4.96 -2.45 -33.48
CA ARG A 203 -4.96 -3.92 -33.49
C ARG A 203 -6.18 -4.52 -32.78
N GLN A 204 -7.10 -3.69 -32.29
CA GLN A 204 -8.29 -4.10 -31.53
C GLN A 204 -7.95 -5.08 -30.39
N VAL A 205 -6.89 -4.78 -29.62
CA VAL A 205 -6.40 -5.65 -28.57
C VAL A 205 -7.43 -5.74 -27.45
N PRO A 206 -7.89 -6.94 -27.05
CA PRO A 206 -8.73 -7.11 -25.88
C PRO A 206 -8.02 -6.65 -24.60
N VAL A 207 -8.67 -5.75 -23.87
CA VAL A 207 -8.27 -5.34 -22.51
C VAL A 207 -9.37 -5.82 -21.58
N VAL A 208 -9.10 -6.91 -20.87
CA VAL A 208 -10.06 -7.64 -20.05
C VAL A 208 -9.94 -7.19 -18.58
N ALA A 209 -11.08 -6.96 -17.94
CA ALA A 209 -11.12 -6.64 -16.51
C ALA A 209 -12.43 -7.13 -15.87
N PRO A 210 -12.50 -7.29 -14.54
CA PRO A 210 -13.75 -7.57 -13.84
C PRO A 210 -14.73 -6.39 -13.90
N ALA A 211 -16.03 -6.67 -13.78
CA ALA A 211 -17.06 -5.66 -13.69
C ALA A 211 -16.76 -4.66 -12.55
N GLY A 212 -17.03 -3.37 -12.77
CA GLY A 212 -16.77 -2.30 -11.80
C GLY A 212 -15.30 -1.83 -11.73
N PHE A 213 -14.40 -2.41 -12.52
CA PHE A 213 -12.97 -2.10 -12.47
C PHE A 213 -12.65 -0.60 -12.57
N MET A 214 -13.21 0.11 -13.57
CA MET A 214 -12.91 1.54 -13.79
C MET A 214 -13.37 2.41 -12.61
N GLU A 215 -14.51 2.09 -12.04
CA GLU A 215 -15.04 2.77 -10.86
C GLU A 215 -14.08 2.63 -9.67
N GLU A 216 -13.68 1.41 -9.36
CA GLU A 216 -12.85 1.11 -8.19
C GLU A 216 -11.38 1.57 -8.39
N ALA A 217 -10.81 1.40 -9.57
CA ALA A 217 -9.44 1.81 -9.88
C ALA A 217 -9.25 3.34 -9.79
N THR A 218 -10.30 4.13 -10.02
CA THR A 218 -10.23 5.59 -10.00
C THR A 218 -10.74 6.21 -8.70
N SER A 219 -11.69 5.58 -7.98
CA SER A 219 -12.34 6.20 -6.82
C SER A 219 -11.46 6.21 -5.57
N GLU A 220 -10.80 5.12 -5.25
CA GLU A 220 -10.01 4.98 -4.02
C GLU A 220 -8.88 6.01 -3.93
N ASN A 221 -8.22 6.27 -5.06
CA ASN A 221 -7.04 7.14 -5.11
C ASN A 221 -7.37 8.64 -5.30
N VAL A 222 -8.61 9.01 -5.60
CA VAL A 222 -9.01 10.41 -5.84
C VAL A 222 -9.46 11.08 -4.54
N MET A 223 -10.40 10.50 -3.80
CA MET A 223 -11.03 11.14 -2.63
C MET A 223 -10.07 11.35 -1.46
N VAL A 224 -9.38 10.30 -1.03
CA VAL A 224 -8.48 10.33 0.13
C VAL A 224 -7.01 10.04 -0.24
N GLY A 225 -6.67 10.20 -1.49
CA GLY A 225 -5.37 9.80 -2.05
C GLY A 225 -4.15 10.41 -1.34
N THR A 226 -4.24 11.65 -0.86
CA THR A 226 -3.15 12.27 -0.08
C THR A 226 -2.90 11.54 1.24
N ALA A 227 -3.96 11.21 1.98
CA ALA A 227 -3.85 10.49 3.25
C ALA A 227 -3.37 9.05 3.02
N MET A 228 -3.89 8.36 2.01
CA MET A 228 -3.48 7.00 1.66
C MET A 228 -2.03 6.95 1.20
N ALA A 229 -1.61 7.87 0.33
CA ALA A 229 -0.22 7.98 -0.12
C ALA A 229 0.74 8.23 1.07
N ARG A 230 0.36 9.09 2.02
CA ARG A 230 1.16 9.33 3.23
C ARG A 230 1.25 8.09 4.12
N ARG A 231 0.15 7.37 4.31
CA ARG A 231 0.09 6.15 5.12
C ARG A 231 0.75 4.95 4.44
N SER A 232 0.78 4.91 3.09
CA SER A 232 1.47 3.86 2.34
C SER A 232 2.98 3.86 2.57
N ILE A 233 3.58 5.02 2.88
CA ILE A 233 5.00 5.13 3.27
C ILE A 233 5.28 4.27 4.50
N TYR A 234 4.36 4.23 5.46
CA TYR A 234 4.43 3.37 6.64
C TYR A 234 4.25 1.89 6.29
N GLN A 235 3.22 1.56 5.52
CA GLN A 235 2.90 0.17 5.17
C GLN A 235 4.03 -0.51 4.40
N PHE A 236 4.60 0.17 3.41
CA PHE A 236 5.62 -0.39 2.52
C PHE A 236 7.05 -0.04 2.92
N GLY A 237 7.25 0.81 3.93
CA GLY A 237 8.59 1.20 4.38
C GLY A 237 9.42 1.88 3.29
N ARG A 238 8.78 2.70 2.43
CA ARG A 238 9.42 3.32 1.25
C ARG A 238 10.75 4.00 1.58
N ASP A 239 10.77 4.76 2.67
CA ASP A 239 11.90 5.61 3.05
C ASP A 239 12.88 4.90 4.01
N LEU A 240 12.64 3.62 4.34
CA LEU A 240 13.55 2.82 5.14
C LEU A 240 14.76 2.36 4.32
N GLU A 241 15.92 2.34 4.97
CA GLU A 241 17.11 1.72 4.41
C GLU A 241 16.87 0.22 4.13
N ARG A 242 17.38 -0.30 3.01
CA ARG A 242 17.36 -1.73 2.68
C ARG A 242 18.47 -2.40 3.49
N SER A 243 18.11 -2.88 4.68
CA SER A 243 19.04 -3.46 5.65
C SER A 243 18.29 -4.34 6.66
N PRO A 244 18.99 -5.19 7.44
CA PRO A 244 18.38 -5.97 8.52
C PRO A 244 17.66 -5.12 9.60
N ARG A 245 18.00 -3.84 9.72
CA ARG A 245 17.37 -2.89 10.64
C ARG A 245 16.27 -2.05 9.99
N GLY A 246 16.11 -2.15 8.69
CA GLY A 246 15.14 -1.40 7.90
C GLY A 246 14.20 -2.32 7.12
N LEU A 247 14.04 -2.02 5.84
CA LEU A 247 13.17 -2.78 4.93
C LEU A 247 13.85 -4.08 4.52
N VAL A 248 13.19 -5.20 4.78
CA VAL A 248 13.62 -6.54 4.35
C VAL A 248 12.66 -7.16 3.36
N ASP A 249 11.37 -6.80 3.45
CA ASP A 249 10.28 -7.34 2.62
C ASP A 249 9.01 -6.49 2.75
N THR A 250 8.05 -6.65 1.84
CA THR A 250 6.71 -6.06 1.95
C THR A 250 5.61 -7.09 2.23
N GLY A 251 5.96 -8.39 2.22
CA GLY A 251 5.02 -9.51 2.39
C GLY A 251 4.50 -10.06 1.07
N LEU A 252 4.28 -9.22 0.08
CA LEU A 252 3.83 -9.59 -1.26
C LEU A 252 4.96 -9.63 -2.28
N GLY A 253 6.04 -8.92 -2.01
CA GLY A 253 7.23 -8.81 -2.85
C GLY A 253 8.30 -7.99 -2.13
N LYS A 254 9.34 -7.56 -2.85
CA LYS A 254 10.46 -6.86 -2.23
C LYS A 254 10.24 -5.36 -2.09
N ASN A 255 9.67 -4.73 -3.09
CA ASN A 255 9.56 -3.28 -3.17
C ASN A 255 8.39 -2.86 -4.05
N LEU A 256 7.76 -1.73 -3.74
CA LEU A 256 6.75 -1.08 -4.56
C LEU A 256 7.40 0.03 -5.38
N ALA A 257 7.21 0.02 -6.69
CA ALA A 257 7.75 1.05 -7.59
C ALA A 257 6.86 2.29 -7.62
N TYR A 258 7.48 3.47 -7.53
CA TYR A 258 6.80 4.77 -7.59
C TYR A 258 7.22 5.54 -8.84
N GLY A 259 6.86 5.01 -10.02
CA GLY A 259 7.15 5.61 -11.33
C GLY A 259 5.98 6.38 -11.94
N SER A 260 5.80 6.22 -13.25
CA SER A 260 4.69 6.78 -14.02
C SER A 260 3.56 5.76 -14.16
N PHE A 261 2.34 6.16 -13.82
CA PHE A 261 1.16 5.29 -13.80
C PHE A 261 0.28 5.58 -15.01
N GLY A 262 -0.17 4.52 -15.68
CA GLY A 262 -1.06 4.65 -16.84
C GLY A 262 -2.06 3.51 -16.89
N LEU A 263 -3.18 3.74 -17.55
CA LEU A 263 -4.28 2.78 -17.66
C LEU A 263 -4.77 2.77 -19.10
N LEU A 264 -4.95 1.59 -19.67
CA LEU A 264 -5.79 1.34 -20.83
C LEU A 264 -7.18 0.96 -20.35
N ALA A 265 -8.19 1.71 -20.73
CA ALA A 265 -9.57 1.40 -20.34
C ALA A 265 -9.97 0.01 -20.87
N PRO A 266 -10.55 -0.86 -20.02
CA PRO A 266 -11.03 -2.17 -20.46
C PRO A 266 -12.09 -2.03 -21.54
N ASN A 267 -12.00 -2.86 -22.57
CA ASN A 267 -13.00 -3.00 -23.63
C ASN A 267 -13.75 -4.34 -23.58
N THR A 268 -13.36 -5.21 -22.65
CA THR A 268 -13.97 -6.52 -22.42
C THR A 268 -14.14 -6.74 -20.91
N LEU A 269 -15.38 -6.74 -20.45
CA LEU A 269 -15.68 -6.91 -19.03
C LEU A 269 -16.15 -8.34 -18.74
N ILE A 270 -15.64 -8.89 -17.64
CA ILE A 270 -16.10 -10.14 -17.04
C ILE A 270 -17.24 -9.79 -16.08
N THR A 271 -18.46 -10.16 -16.45
CA THR A 271 -19.69 -9.80 -15.73
C THR A 271 -20.35 -10.97 -15.05
N GLU A 272 -20.16 -12.19 -15.59
CA GLU A 272 -20.75 -13.42 -15.06
C GLU A 272 -19.89 -14.00 -13.93
N PRO A 273 -20.49 -14.75 -13.00
CA PRO A 273 -19.74 -15.45 -11.93
C PRO A 273 -18.64 -16.38 -12.46
N ALA A 274 -18.91 -17.03 -13.60
CA ALA A 274 -17.94 -17.84 -14.35
C ALA A 274 -18.12 -17.57 -15.84
N GLN A 275 -17.09 -17.04 -16.50
CA GLN A 275 -17.17 -16.62 -17.90
C GLN A 275 -16.02 -17.18 -18.72
N PRO A 276 -16.28 -18.12 -19.66
CA PRO A 276 -15.26 -18.55 -20.60
C PRO A 276 -14.98 -17.46 -21.64
N LEU A 277 -13.72 -17.30 -21.99
CA LEU A 277 -13.26 -16.38 -23.04
C LEU A 277 -12.01 -16.95 -23.71
N GLU A 278 -11.97 -16.92 -25.03
CA GLU A 278 -10.77 -17.27 -25.79
C GLU A 278 -10.00 -15.99 -26.13
N LEU A 279 -8.72 -15.95 -25.75
CA LEU A 279 -7.79 -14.86 -26.06
C LEU A 279 -6.63 -15.44 -26.87
N ASP A 280 -6.45 -14.99 -28.10
CA ASP A 280 -5.39 -15.43 -29.03
C ASP A 280 -5.21 -16.96 -29.08
N GLY A 281 -6.33 -17.72 -29.08
CA GLY A 281 -6.35 -19.17 -29.14
C GLY A 281 -6.13 -19.87 -27.80
N VAL A 282 -6.05 -19.16 -26.69
CA VAL A 282 -5.98 -19.71 -25.34
C VAL A 282 -7.33 -19.59 -24.63
N ARG A 283 -7.84 -20.69 -24.11
CA ARG A 283 -9.09 -20.72 -23.38
C ARG A 283 -8.87 -20.33 -21.92
N PHE A 284 -9.49 -19.22 -21.51
CA PHE A 284 -9.64 -18.79 -20.12
C PHE A 284 -11.04 -19.14 -19.60
N VAL A 285 -11.14 -19.44 -18.32
CA VAL A 285 -12.40 -19.42 -17.59
C VAL A 285 -12.20 -18.47 -16.42
N PHE A 286 -12.77 -17.27 -16.55
CA PHE A 286 -12.70 -16.24 -15.53
C PHE A 286 -13.77 -16.43 -14.47
N HIS A 287 -13.45 -16.13 -13.21
CA HIS A 287 -14.35 -16.21 -12.07
C HIS A 287 -14.32 -14.88 -11.31
N ASN A 288 -15.46 -14.20 -11.21
CA ASN A 288 -15.58 -12.97 -10.45
C ASN A 288 -15.59 -13.26 -8.95
N VAL A 289 -14.76 -12.55 -8.17
CA VAL A 289 -14.62 -12.66 -6.72
C VAL A 289 -14.71 -11.30 -6.03
N PRO A 290 -15.74 -10.46 -6.33
CA PRO A 290 -15.81 -9.09 -5.84
C PRO A 290 -15.93 -9.02 -4.32
N GLY A 291 -15.19 -8.09 -3.71
CA GLY A 291 -15.19 -7.84 -2.26
C GLY A 291 -14.35 -8.84 -1.46
N ALA A 292 -13.52 -9.64 -2.12
CA ALA A 292 -12.45 -10.41 -1.49
C ALA A 292 -11.26 -9.50 -1.19
N GLU A 293 -10.19 -9.55 -2.00
CA GLU A 293 -9.04 -8.67 -1.85
C GLU A 293 -9.35 -7.24 -2.32
N ALA A 294 -10.05 -7.12 -3.45
CA ALA A 294 -10.52 -5.85 -4.00
C ALA A 294 -12.04 -5.86 -4.23
N PRO A 295 -12.68 -4.67 -4.28
CA PRO A 295 -14.10 -4.57 -4.61
C PRO A 295 -14.44 -5.12 -6.01
N SER A 296 -13.49 -5.02 -6.95
CA SER A 296 -13.58 -5.55 -8.31
C SER A 296 -12.36 -6.44 -8.56
N GLU A 297 -12.57 -7.76 -8.58
CA GLU A 297 -11.51 -8.76 -8.68
C GLU A 297 -12.00 -10.01 -9.40
N LEU A 298 -11.10 -10.70 -10.11
CA LEU A 298 -11.32 -12.00 -10.74
C LEU A 298 -10.13 -12.93 -10.53
N THR A 299 -10.42 -14.24 -10.53
CA THR A 299 -9.45 -15.33 -10.71
C THR A 299 -9.70 -16.01 -12.06
N PHE A 300 -8.81 -16.89 -12.51
CA PHE A 300 -9.01 -17.57 -13.79
C PHE A 300 -8.38 -18.96 -13.84
N ALA A 301 -9.00 -19.84 -14.60
CA ALA A 301 -8.45 -21.14 -14.96
C ALA A 301 -7.98 -21.14 -16.41
N LEU A 302 -6.92 -21.88 -16.68
CA LEU A 302 -6.38 -22.21 -18.03
C LEU A 302 -6.47 -23.74 -18.21
N PRO A 303 -7.66 -24.28 -18.57
CA PRO A 303 -7.87 -25.74 -18.54
C PRO A 303 -6.94 -26.50 -19.48
N ASP A 304 -6.64 -25.94 -20.67
CA ASP A 304 -5.78 -26.59 -21.65
C ASP A 304 -4.31 -26.64 -21.21
N LEU A 305 -3.91 -25.74 -20.30
CA LEU A 305 -2.58 -25.67 -19.68
C LEU A 305 -2.55 -26.29 -18.27
N LYS A 306 -3.68 -26.81 -17.78
CA LYS A 306 -3.84 -27.35 -16.44
C LYS A 306 -3.33 -26.43 -15.34
N ALA A 307 -3.62 -25.14 -15.46
CA ALA A 307 -3.15 -24.09 -14.59
C ALA A 307 -4.30 -23.26 -14.01
N TYR A 308 -4.09 -22.75 -12.79
CA TYR A 308 -5.04 -21.87 -12.12
C TYR A 308 -4.33 -20.59 -11.64
N GLY A 309 -4.81 -19.45 -12.10
CA GLY A 309 -4.38 -18.11 -11.72
C GLY A 309 -5.25 -17.56 -10.59
N GLY A 310 -4.69 -17.50 -9.38
CA GLY A 310 -5.43 -17.09 -8.17
C GLY A 310 -5.47 -15.59 -7.93
N ALA A 311 -4.97 -14.78 -8.85
CA ALA A 311 -4.85 -13.31 -8.71
C ALA A 311 -4.18 -12.91 -7.38
N GLU A 312 -4.81 -12.04 -6.59
CA GLU A 312 -4.41 -11.72 -5.22
C GLU A 312 -5.40 -12.29 -4.18
N ASN A 313 -6.53 -12.86 -4.66
CA ASN A 313 -7.45 -13.62 -3.81
C ASN A 313 -6.73 -14.75 -3.03
N LEU A 314 -5.66 -15.29 -3.61
CA LEU A 314 -4.77 -16.27 -3.01
C LEU A 314 -3.31 -15.81 -3.19
N ALA A 315 -2.59 -15.60 -2.09
CA ALA A 315 -1.16 -15.26 -2.05
C ALA A 315 -0.43 -16.16 -1.05
N GLN A 316 0.91 -16.20 -1.06
CA GLN A 316 1.69 -17.01 -0.09
C GLN A 316 1.77 -16.33 1.29
N THR A 317 0.66 -15.71 1.69
CA THR A 317 0.50 -15.02 2.98
C THR A 317 -0.98 -14.85 3.29
N MET A 318 -1.35 -14.85 4.58
CA MET A 318 -2.63 -14.28 4.99
C MET A 318 -2.63 -12.79 4.65
N HIS A 319 -3.60 -12.37 3.86
CA HIS A 319 -3.76 -10.97 3.47
C HIS A 319 -4.39 -10.13 4.59
N ASN A 320 -4.25 -8.81 4.53
CA ASN A 320 -4.97 -7.92 5.43
C ASN A 320 -6.44 -7.76 4.99
N LEU A 321 -7.36 -7.76 5.96
CA LEU A 321 -8.78 -7.45 5.76
C LEU A 321 -9.02 -5.93 5.77
N LEU A 322 -8.08 -5.17 6.32
CA LEU A 322 -8.02 -3.71 6.27
C LEU A 322 -6.55 -3.32 6.21
N PRO A 323 -6.05 -2.79 5.09
CA PRO A 323 -4.66 -2.38 5.00
C PRO A 323 -4.36 -1.19 5.91
N VAL A 324 -3.13 -1.13 6.44
CA VAL A 324 -2.68 -0.06 7.34
C VAL A 324 -2.75 1.31 6.66
N ARG A 325 -2.55 1.35 5.32
CA ARG A 325 -2.71 2.57 4.52
C ARG A 325 -4.14 3.10 4.49
N GLY A 326 -5.12 2.23 4.65
CA GLY A 326 -6.54 2.52 4.48
C GLY A 326 -7.09 1.93 3.19
N ALA A 327 -8.32 1.44 3.25
CA ALA A 327 -9.15 0.96 2.15
C ALA A 327 -10.57 0.71 2.69
N LYS A 328 -11.49 0.27 1.82
CA LYS A 328 -12.74 -0.36 2.28
C LYS A 328 -12.40 -1.64 3.05
N VAL A 329 -13.14 -1.93 4.13
CA VAL A 329 -12.96 -3.18 4.90
C VAL A 329 -13.43 -4.34 4.03
N ARG A 330 -12.61 -5.40 3.95
CA ARG A 330 -12.84 -6.60 3.16
C ARG A 330 -13.70 -7.60 3.93
N ASP A 331 -14.51 -8.37 3.20
CA ASP A 331 -15.42 -9.36 3.78
C ASP A 331 -14.70 -10.71 3.92
N ALA A 332 -14.24 -11.04 5.14
CA ALA A 332 -13.53 -12.29 5.42
C ALA A 332 -14.38 -13.54 5.16
N LEU A 333 -15.70 -13.46 5.42
CA LEU A 333 -16.60 -14.58 5.20
C LEU A 333 -16.77 -14.87 3.70
N ARG A 334 -17.03 -13.82 2.92
CA ARG A 334 -17.13 -13.92 1.46
C ARG A 334 -15.82 -14.39 0.84
N TRP A 335 -14.70 -13.88 1.32
CA TRP A 335 -13.37 -14.30 0.86
C TRP A 335 -13.15 -15.80 1.10
N SER A 336 -13.51 -16.32 2.28
CA SER A 336 -13.43 -17.77 2.55
C SER A 336 -14.32 -18.59 1.64
N THR A 337 -15.51 -18.07 1.26
CA THR A 337 -16.42 -18.72 0.31
C THR A 337 -15.79 -18.84 -1.08
N TYR A 338 -15.19 -17.78 -1.58
CA TYR A 338 -14.48 -17.81 -2.87
C TYR A 338 -13.31 -18.78 -2.90
N MET A 339 -12.62 -18.97 -1.76
CA MET A 339 -11.59 -19.99 -1.66
C MET A 339 -12.16 -21.42 -1.69
N ASP A 340 -13.33 -21.64 -1.12
CA ASP A 340 -14.02 -22.92 -1.24
C ASP A 340 -14.46 -23.19 -2.69
N GLU A 341 -14.97 -22.18 -3.37
CA GLU A 341 -15.28 -22.24 -4.80
C GLU A 341 -14.03 -22.50 -5.66
N ALA A 342 -12.89 -21.89 -5.31
CA ALA A 342 -11.61 -22.11 -5.99
C ALA A 342 -11.14 -23.57 -5.96
N LEU A 343 -11.47 -24.33 -4.91
CA LEU A 343 -11.20 -25.77 -4.87
C LEU A 343 -11.91 -26.52 -6.00
N ALA A 344 -13.20 -26.22 -6.20
CA ALA A 344 -13.99 -26.82 -7.29
C ALA A 344 -13.49 -26.36 -8.68
N GLN A 345 -13.07 -25.09 -8.79
CA GLN A 345 -12.52 -24.54 -10.04
C GLN A 345 -11.19 -25.18 -10.42
N VAL A 346 -10.29 -25.40 -9.46
CA VAL A 346 -9.01 -26.11 -9.62
C VAL A 346 -9.25 -27.55 -10.07
N GLU A 347 -10.24 -28.23 -9.47
CA GLU A 347 -10.61 -29.59 -9.84
C GLU A 347 -11.19 -29.65 -11.26
N ALA A 348 -12.15 -28.78 -11.58
CA ALA A 348 -12.80 -28.71 -12.90
C ALA A 348 -11.80 -28.38 -14.02
N ALA A 349 -10.81 -27.54 -13.76
CA ALA A 349 -9.73 -27.22 -14.69
C ALA A 349 -8.67 -28.33 -14.80
N GLY A 350 -8.72 -29.33 -13.92
CA GLY A 350 -7.65 -30.33 -13.81
C GLY A 350 -6.29 -29.72 -13.48
N ALA A 351 -6.27 -28.59 -12.75
CA ALA A 351 -5.05 -27.82 -12.54
C ALA A 351 -3.99 -28.62 -11.77
N GLU A 352 -2.79 -28.60 -12.30
CA GLU A 352 -1.58 -29.22 -11.72
C GLU A 352 -0.59 -28.15 -11.22
N VAL A 353 -0.82 -26.87 -11.57
CA VAL A 353 -0.09 -25.72 -11.07
C VAL A 353 -1.05 -24.61 -10.69
N TYR A 354 -0.78 -24.00 -9.54
CA TYR A 354 -1.35 -22.74 -9.07
C TYR A 354 -0.27 -21.65 -9.19
N PHE A 355 -0.67 -20.43 -9.59
CA PHE A 355 0.16 -19.24 -9.50
C PHE A 355 -0.69 -18.02 -9.13
N GLY A 356 -0.12 -17.11 -8.35
CA GLY A 356 -0.71 -15.82 -8.00
C GLY A 356 0.04 -14.68 -8.66
N GLN A 357 -0.51 -13.47 -8.52
CA GLN A 357 0.16 -12.26 -9.02
C GLN A 357 1.16 -11.68 -8.01
N HIS A 358 1.36 -12.39 -6.89
CA HIS A 358 2.43 -12.18 -5.92
C HIS A 358 3.11 -13.50 -5.57
N ASN A 359 4.30 -13.40 -4.99
CA ASN A 359 5.08 -14.51 -4.47
C ASN A 359 5.43 -15.58 -5.55
N TRP A 360 5.32 -16.87 -5.24
CA TRP A 360 5.73 -18.01 -6.08
C TRP A 360 4.62 -19.02 -6.29
N PRO A 361 4.65 -19.80 -7.39
CA PRO A 361 3.66 -20.82 -7.70
C PRO A 361 3.75 -22.05 -6.79
N ILE A 362 2.72 -22.90 -6.87
CA ILE A 362 2.65 -24.23 -6.23
C ILE A 362 2.34 -25.29 -7.30
N TRP A 363 3.04 -26.41 -7.29
CA TRP A 363 2.82 -27.53 -8.18
C TRP A 363 2.30 -28.75 -7.41
N GLY A 364 1.43 -29.51 -8.08
CA GLY A 364 0.80 -30.71 -7.55
C GLY A 364 -0.57 -30.48 -6.94
N ARG A 365 -1.57 -31.17 -7.47
CA ARG A 365 -2.99 -30.99 -7.13
C ARG A 365 -3.27 -31.09 -5.62
N ALA A 366 -2.66 -32.08 -4.95
CA ALA A 366 -2.85 -32.26 -3.51
C ALA A 366 -2.37 -31.03 -2.72
N ARG A 367 -1.17 -30.52 -3.04
CA ARG A 367 -0.58 -29.34 -2.39
C ARG A 367 -1.36 -28.06 -2.67
N ILE A 368 -1.86 -27.89 -3.90
CA ILE A 368 -2.75 -26.78 -4.25
C ILE A 368 -4.01 -26.83 -3.38
N GLY A 369 -4.62 -28.02 -3.25
CA GLY A 369 -5.80 -28.21 -2.41
C GLY A 369 -5.51 -27.91 -0.93
N GLU A 370 -4.39 -28.34 -0.38
CA GLU A 370 -3.98 -28.05 1.00
C GLU A 370 -3.77 -26.54 1.22
N PHE A 371 -3.10 -25.87 0.29
CA PHE A 371 -2.86 -24.42 0.31
C PHE A 371 -4.18 -23.63 0.33
N ILE A 372 -5.11 -23.94 -0.60
CA ILE A 372 -6.40 -23.25 -0.67
C ILE A 372 -7.24 -23.51 0.59
N LYS A 373 -7.27 -24.77 1.09
CA LYS A 373 -7.98 -25.11 2.34
C LYS A 373 -7.43 -24.35 3.53
N ALA A 374 -6.10 -24.25 3.65
CA ALA A 374 -5.48 -23.51 4.75
C ALA A 374 -5.89 -22.02 4.72
N HIS A 375 -5.91 -21.38 3.54
CA HIS A 375 -6.38 -20.00 3.38
C HIS A 375 -7.86 -19.86 3.72
N ARG A 376 -8.72 -20.68 3.12
CA ARG A 376 -10.15 -20.73 3.43
C ARG A 376 -10.40 -20.77 4.94
N ASP A 377 -9.73 -21.69 5.60
CA ASP A 377 -9.94 -21.95 7.02
C ASP A 377 -9.37 -20.84 7.91
N VAL A 378 -8.26 -20.19 7.54
CA VAL A 378 -7.72 -19.03 8.26
C VAL A 378 -8.69 -17.85 8.21
N TYR A 379 -9.24 -17.50 7.04
CA TYR A 379 -10.21 -16.39 6.93
C TYR A 379 -11.54 -16.73 7.64
N LYS A 380 -12.03 -17.95 7.45
CA LYS A 380 -13.24 -18.43 8.11
C LYS A 380 -13.08 -18.44 9.63
N TYR A 381 -11.97 -18.96 10.15
CA TYR A 381 -11.66 -18.95 11.57
C TYR A 381 -11.55 -17.53 12.13
N THR A 382 -10.83 -16.66 11.43
CA THR A 382 -10.69 -15.25 11.83
C THR A 382 -12.04 -14.57 11.94
N HIS A 383 -12.91 -14.76 10.93
CA HIS A 383 -14.28 -14.25 10.94
C HIS A 383 -15.10 -14.83 12.09
N ASP A 384 -15.28 -16.16 12.12
CA ASP A 384 -16.23 -16.82 13.01
C ASP A 384 -15.85 -16.64 14.49
N GLN A 385 -14.55 -16.74 14.82
CA GLN A 385 -14.10 -16.54 16.20
C GLN A 385 -14.21 -15.08 16.61
N THR A 386 -13.99 -14.13 15.70
CA THR A 386 -14.21 -12.71 16.00
C THR A 386 -15.69 -12.46 16.28
N VAL A 387 -16.60 -12.92 15.42
CA VAL A 387 -18.07 -12.75 15.59
C VAL A 387 -18.53 -13.42 16.89
N ARG A 388 -18.03 -14.61 17.20
CA ARG A 388 -18.34 -15.30 18.46
C ARG A 388 -17.93 -14.44 19.67
N LEU A 389 -16.77 -13.80 19.64
CA LEU A 389 -16.28 -12.98 20.75
C LEU A 389 -16.97 -11.60 20.79
N ILE A 390 -17.36 -11.02 19.65
CA ILE A 390 -18.25 -9.86 19.58
C ILE A 390 -19.56 -10.15 20.32
N ASN A 391 -20.19 -11.29 20.01
CA ASN A 391 -21.44 -11.69 20.65
C ASN A 391 -21.30 -12.06 22.13
N ALA A 392 -20.06 -12.28 22.59
CA ALA A 392 -19.74 -12.42 24.00
C ALA A 392 -19.44 -11.05 24.69
N GLY A 393 -19.59 -9.94 23.99
CA GLY A 393 -19.44 -8.57 24.49
C GLY A 393 -18.00 -8.05 24.53
N LEU A 394 -17.04 -8.69 23.85
CA LEU A 394 -15.66 -8.25 23.85
C LEU A 394 -15.44 -7.10 22.85
N THR A 395 -14.60 -6.16 23.25
CA THR A 395 -14.12 -5.05 22.42
C THR A 395 -13.08 -5.52 21.37
N PRO A 396 -12.82 -4.76 20.30
CA PRO A 396 -11.84 -5.17 19.29
C PRO A 396 -10.41 -5.34 19.85
N ARG A 397 -10.04 -4.61 20.91
CA ARG A 397 -8.73 -4.75 21.56
C ARG A 397 -8.64 -6.05 22.36
N GLU A 398 -9.68 -6.41 23.09
CA GLU A 398 -9.76 -7.66 23.86
C GLU A 398 -9.78 -8.88 22.94
N ILE A 399 -10.52 -8.82 21.83
CA ILE A 399 -10.53 -9.90 20.83
C ILE A 399 -9.13 -10.08 20.24
N ALA A 400 -8.48 -8.99 19.82
CA ALA A 400 -7.14 -9.04 19.26
C ALA A 400 -6.07 -9.58 20.22
N ASP A 401 -6.30 -9.48 21.52
CA ASP A 401 -5.38 -10.01 22.53
C ASP A 401 -5.63 -11.49 22.86
N ARG A 402 -6.85 -11.97 22.66
CA ARG A 402 -7.25 -13.36 23.00
C ARG A 402 -7.17 -14.34 21.83
N ILE A 403 -7.31 -13.87 20.60
CA ILE A 403 -7.41 -14.76 19.45
C ILE A 403 -6.04 -15.28 19.03
N GLU A 404 -5.97 -16.60 18.85
CA GLU A 404 -4.81 -17.28 18.28
C GLU A 404 -5.30 -18.29 17.24
N LEU A 405 -4.54 -18.49 16.17
CA LEU A 405 -4.82 -19.58 15.21
C LEU A 405 -4.54 -20.91 15.89
N PRO A 406 -5.35 -21.95 15.61
CA PRO A 406 -5.09 -23.29 16.11
C PRO A 406 -3.78 -23.84 15.49
N PRO A 407 -3.08 -24.77 16.17
CA PRO A 407 -1.82 -25.35 15.69
C PRO A 407 -1.89 -25.94 14.28
N SER A 408 -3.04 -26.45 13.88
CA SER A 408 -3.29 -26.96 12.52
C SER A 408 -3.14 -25.89 11.45
N LEU A 409 -3.50 -24.64 11.73
CA LEU A 409 -3.37 -23.50 10.79
C LEU A 409 -2.05 -22.75 10.96
N GLN A 410 -1.50 -22.68 12.17
CA GLN A 410 -0.25 -21.94 12.42
C GLN A 410 0.97 -22.46 11.64
N ARG A 411 0.96 -23.74 11.24
CA ARG A 411 2.09 -24.41 10.58
C ARG A 411 2.17 -24.18 9.06
N HIS A 412 1.08 -23.70 8.45
CA HIS A 412 1.04 -23.44 7.01
C HIS A 412 1.68 -22.09 6.70
N PHE A 413 2.90 -22.08 6.16
CA PHE A 413 3.62 -20.84 5.84
C PHE A 413 2.82 -19.92 4.91
N GLY A 414 2.18 -20.44 3.85
CA GLY A 414 1.36 -19.65 2.94
C GLY A 414 0.14 -18.98 3.59
N ALA A 415 -0.31 -19.44 4.75
CA ALA A 415 -1.42 -18.85 5.50
C ALA A 415 -0.99 -18.01 6.71
N ARG A 416 0.33 -17.77 6.90
CA ARG A 416 0.85 -16.89 7.95
C ARG A 416 0.76 -15.43 7.55
N GLY A 417 0.76 -14.57 8.57
CA GLY A 417 0.59 -13.13 8.39
C GLY A 417 1.88 -12.40 8.02
N TYR A 418 2.37 -12.52 6.80
CA TYR A 418 3.52 -11.73 6.33
C TYR A 418 3.11 -10.36 5.79
N TYR A 419 1.87 -10.23 5.28
CA TYR A 419 1.28 -8.99 4.80
C TYR A 419 0.09 -8.54 5.66
N GLY A 420 -0.85 -9.42 5.97
CA GLY A 420 -1.84 -9.25 7.02
C GLY A 420 -1.25 -9.57 8.41
N ASP A 421 -2.05 -9.35 9.44
CA ASP A 421 -1.76 -9.74 10.81
C ASP A 421 -3.07 -10.14 11.49
N LEU A 422 -3.10 -11.28 12.19
CA LEU A 422 -4.32 -11.81 12.80
C LEU A 422 -4.95 -10.80 13.77
N ARG A 423 -4.15 -10.15 14.61
CA ARG A 423 -4.62 -9.15 15.58
C ARG A 423 -5.18 -7.89 14.92
N HIS A 424 -4.70 -7.57 13.70
CA HIS A 424 -5.24 -6.49 12.89
C HIS A 424 -6.52 -6.91 12.18
N ASN A 425 -6.54 -8.11 11.63
CA ASN A 425 -7.67 -8.66 10.86
C ASN A 425 -8.92 -8.86 11.74
N VAL A 426 -8.78 -9.28 13.01
CA VAL A 426 -9.95 -9.38 13.91
C VAL A 426 -10.57 -8.00 14.19
N LYS A 427 -9.74 -6.94 14.28
CA LYS A 427 -10.26 -5.57 14.40
C LYS A 427 -10.97 -5.11 13.13
N ALA A 428 -10.50 -5.56 11.97
CA ALA A 428 -11.16 -5.30 10.71
C ALA A 428 -12.53 -6.01 10.61
N VAL A 429 -12.63 -7.27 11.02
CA VAL A 429 -13.92 -7.99 11.11
C VAL A 429 -14.88 -7.28 12.07
N TYR A 430 -14.39 -6.82 13.24
CA TYR A 430 -15.21 -6.03 14.16
C TYR A 430 -15.74 -4.76 13.48
N GLN A 431 -14.85 -4.02 12.83
CA GLN A 431 -15.20 -2.78 12.12
C GLN A 431 -16.19 -3.01 10.99
N PHE A 432 -16.11 -4.16 10.30
CA PHE A 432 -17.02 -4.52 9.21
C PHE A 432 -18.48 -4.58 9.69
N TYR A 433 -18.71 -5.12 10.90
CA TYR A 433 -20.07 -5.27 11.45
C TYR A 433 -20.52 -4.11 12.32
N LEU A 434 -19.63 -3.55 13.15
CA LEU A 434 -20.00 -2.61 14.22
C LEU A 434 -19.35 -1.21 14.06
N GLY A 435 -18.52 -1.00 13.04
CA GLY A 435 -17.79 0.26 12.88
C GLY A 435 -16.62 0.40 13.87
N ALA A 436 -16.15 1.63 14.09
CA ALA A 436 -14.99 1.93 14.92
C ALA A 436 -15.32 2.07 16.42
N TYR A 437 -16.57 2.19 16.78
CA TYR A 437 -17.02 2.40 18.16
C TYR A 437 -17.09 1.08 18.93
N ASP A 438 -16.51 1.05 20.12
CA ASP A 438 -16.36 -0.16 20.94
C ASP A 438 -17.58 -0.46 21.85
N GLY A 439 -18.63 0.37 21.79
CA GLY A 439 -19.84 0.23 22.58
C GLY A 439 -19.78 0.88 23.98
N ASN A 440 -18.61 1.34 24.45
CA ASN A 440 -18.48 1.99 25.75
C ASN A 440 -18.79 3.50 25.62
N PRO A 441 -19.83 4.03 26.31
CA PRO A 441 -20.18 5.45 26.20
C PRO A 441 -19.06 6.43 26.58
N ALA A 442 -18.08 6.02 27.40
CA ALA A 442 -16.92 6.84 27.73
C ALA A 442 -16.02 7.13 26.50
N ASN A 443 -16.10 6.26 25.46
CA ASN A 443 -15.35 6.40 24.21
C ASN A 443 -16.20 6.94 23.05
N LEU A 444 -17.44 7.39 23.32
CA LEU A 444 -18.34 7.93 22.29
C LEU A 444 -17.87 9.32 21.80
N ASP A 445 -17.45 10.16 22.76
CA ASP A 445 -16.95 11.52 22.49
C ASP A 445 -15.67 11.79 23.32
N PRO A 446 -14.55 11.14 22.96
CA PRO A 446 -13.30 11.33 23.69
C PRO A 446 -12.66 12.68 23.35
N LEU A 447 -11.89 13.23 24.29
CA LEU A 447 -11.10 14.44 24.02
C LEU A 447 -10.15 14.24 22.83
N PRO A 448 -9.82 15.30 22.10
CA PRO A 448 -8.76 15.25 21.10
C PRO A 448 -7.45 14.69 21.69
N PRO A 449 -6.67 13.92 20.89
CA PRO A 449 -5.50 13.21 21.42
C PRO A 449 -4.49 14.10 22.17
N GLN A 450 -4.25 15.32 21.68
CA GLN A 450 -3.30 16.25 22.35
C GLN A 450 -3.84 16.75 23.70
N ASP A 451 -5.12 17.07 23.80
CA ASP A 451 -5.74 17.57 25.03
C ASP A 451 -5.81 16.46 26.09
N SER A 452 -6.17 15.25 25.66
CA SER A 452 -6.14 14.06 26.49
C SER A 452 -4.72 13.80 27.02
N ALA A 453 -3.72 13.82 26.14
CA ALA A 453 -2.32 13.57 26.48
C ALA A 453 -1.77 14.56 27.51
N LYS A 454 -2.03 15.87 27.31
CA LYS A 454 -1.62 16.91 28.30
C LYS A 454 -2.18 16.64 29.70
N ARG A 455 -3.45 16.22 29.78
CA ARG A 455 -4.10 15.90 31.06
C ARG A 455 -3.51 14.64 31.71
N TYR A 456 -3.29 13.57 30.94
CA TYR A 456 -2.67 12.34 31.43
C TYR A 456 -1.24 12.60 31.95
N VAL A 457 -0.42 13.33 31.18
CA VAL A 457 0.94 13.67 31.58
C VAL A 457 0.95 14.49 32.87
N ALA A 458 0.07 15.49 33.00
CA ALA A 458 -0.07 16.28 34.20
C ALA A 458 -0.51 15.43 35.42
N LEU A 459 -1.52 14.56 35.23
CA LEU A 459 -2.05 13.65 36.29
C LEU A 459 -0.98 12.68 36.79
N ILE A 460 -0.12 12.15 35.90
CA ILE A 460 0.99 11.23 36.23
C ILE A 460 2.10 11.99 37.00
N GLY A 461 2.15 13.31 36.88
CA GLY A 461 3.15 14.19 37.53
C GLY A 461 4.29 14.61 36.62
N GLY A 462 4.00 14.74 35.30
CA GLY A 462 4.89 15.29 34.30
C GLY A 462 5.61 14.26 33.43
N ALA A 463 6.13 14.72 32.28
CA ALA A 463 6.78 13.86 31.27
C ALA A 463 7.97 13.04 31.83
N GLY A 464 8.69 13.54 32.84
CA GLY A 464 9.78 12.81 33.50
C GLY A 464 9.31 11.52 34.19
N LYS A 465 8.13 11.55 34.87
CA LYS A 465 7.55 10.34 35.49
C LYS A 465 7.00 9.38 34.44
N VAL A 466 6.39 9.89 33.37
CA VAL A 466 5.94 9.07 32.25
C VAL A 466 7.13 8.32 31.63
N ARG A 467 8.25 9.01 31.35
CA ARG A 467 9.47 8.38 30.82
C ARG A 467 10.05 7.34 31.77
N ALA A 468 10.08 7.61 33.07
CA ALA A 468 10.59 6.66 34.03
C ALA A 468 9.76 5.35 34.06
N ALA A 469 8.43 5.47 34.09
CA ALA A 469 7.53 4.31 33.99
C ALA A 469 7.68 3.57 32.65
N ALA A 470 7.77 4.30 31.56
CA ALA A 470 7.98 3.71 30.23
C ALA A 470 9.34 3.02 30.11
N GLN A 471 10.40 3.56 30.72
CA GLN A 471 11.71 2.90 30.74
C GLN A 471 11.66 1.58 31.53
N GLN A 472 10.96 1.54 32.67
CA GLN A 472 10.76 0.29 33.39
C GLN A 472 10.03 -0.77 32.58
N ALA A 473 8.94 -0.37 31.87
CA ALA A 473 8.21 -1.26 30.96
C ALA A 473 9.10 -1.73 29.79
N PHE A 474 9.89 -0.83 29.20
CA PHE A 474 10.85 -1.16 28.15
C PHE A 474 11.89 -2.18 28.60
N ASP A 475 12.48 -1.98 29.80
CA ASP A 475 13.48 -2.88 30.38
C ASP A 475 12.90 -4.26 30.71
N ALA A 476 11.60 -4.31 31.03
CA ALA A 476 10.84 -5.55 31.22
C ALA A 476 10.41 -6.23 29.90
N GLY A 477 10.63 -5.59 28.75
CA GLY A 477 10.21 -6.10 27.45
C GLY A 477 8.74 -5.82 27.10
N ASP A 478 8.02 -5.04 27.91
CA ASP A 478 6.63 -4.63 27.63
C ASP A 478 6.61 -3.35 26.77
N TYR A 479 7.02 -3.53 25.51
CA TYR A 479 7.13 -2.41 24.56
C TYR A 479 5.78 -1.80 24.17
N ARG A 480 4.69 -2.57 24.23
CA ARG A 480 3.34 -2.06 23.96
C ARG A 480 2.93 -1.04 25.00
N TRP A 481 3.09 -1.37 26.28
CA TRP A 481 2.78 -0.46 27.38
C TRP A 481 3.71 0.75 27.38
N ALA A 482 5.02 0.53 27.22
CA ALA A 482 5.98 1.62 27.09
C ALA A 482 5.61 2.60 25.97
N ALA A 483 5.21 2.09 24.81
CA ALA A 483 4.78 2.90 23.67
C ALA A 483 3.47 3.67 23.96
N GLU A 484 2.50 3.07 24.63
CA GLU A 484 1.25 3.76 25.02
C GLU A 484 1.53 4.92 25.97
N LEU A 485 2.39 4.74 26.98
CA LEU A 485 2.79 5.80 27.90
C LEU A 485 3.53 6.93 27.16
N LEU A 486 4.51 6.58 26.34
CA LEU A 486 5.34 7.57 25.63
C LEU A 486 4.56 8.33 24.55
N ASN A 487 3.55 7.70 23.95
CA ASN A 487 2.65 8.36 23.05
C ASN A 487 1.94 9.55 23.73
N GLN A 488 1.54 9.41 25.02
CA GLN A 488 0.98 10.54 25.77
C GLN A 488 2.02 11.66 25.96
N ALA A 489 3.28 11.33 26.27
CA ALA A 489 4.32 12.35 26.43
C ALA A 489 4.60 13.10 25.12
N VAL A 490 4.73 12.39 24.01
CA VAL A 490 5.01 12.97 22.67
C VAL A 490 3.83 13.80 22.15
N TYR A 491 2.59 13.37 22.41
CA TYR A 491 1.40 14.16 22.02
C TYR A 491 1.19 15.38 22.92
N ALA A 492 1.59 15.31 24.21
CA ALA A 492 1.55 16.47 25.09
C ALA A 492 2.59 17.51 24.71
N ASP A 493 3.80 17.09 24.29
CA ASP A 493 4.89 17.92 23.82
C ASP A 493 5.69 17.21 22.72
N ALA A 494 5.41 17.58 21.46
CA ALA A 494 6.12 17.04 20.30
C ALA A 494 7.62 17.42 20.28
N GLY A 495 8.05 18.40 21.07
CA GLY A 495 9.44 18.82 21.25
C GLY A 495 10.25 17.96 22.24
N ASP A 496 9.61 17.09 23.04
CA ASP A 496 10.30 16.24 24.03
C ASP A 496 11.15 15.14 23.35
N GLN A 497 12.39 15.47 23.03
CA GLN A 497 13.33 14.59 22.34
C GLN A 497 13.60 13.28 23.11
N ALA A 498 13.63 13.34 24.45
CA ALA A 498 13.89 12.16 25.28
C ALA A 498 12.73 11.16 25.21
N SER A 499 11.47 11.65 25.24
CA SER A 499 10.29 10.79 25.04
C SER A 499 10.21 10.25 23.60
N ARG A 500 10.54 11.08 22.59
CA ARG A 500 10.59 10.65 21.19
C ARG A 500 11.60 9.53 20.96
N GLU A 501 12.83 9.67 21.50
CA GLU A 501 13.87 8.65 21.33
C GLU A 501 13.49 7.34 22.01
N LEU A 502 12.95 7.37 23.24
CA LEU A 502 12.53 6.15 23.90
C LEU A 502 11.35 5.49 23.18
N LEU A 503 10.39 6.26 22.66
CA LEU A 503 9.29 5.75 21.83
C LEU A 503 9.81 5.13 20.54
N ALA A 504 10.79 5.75 19.89
CA ALA A 504 11.44 5.21 18.70
C ALA A 504 12.08 3.83 18.99
N ARG A 505 12.76 3.70 20.12
CA ARG A 505 13.32 2.41 20.58
C ARG A 505 12.25 1.36 20.86
N CYS A 506 11.11 1.73 21.43
CA CYS A 506 9.95 0.81 21.57
C CYS A 506 9.49 0.31 20.20
N HIS A 507 9.31 1.22 19.26
CA HIS A 507 8.89 0.85 17.90
C HIS A 507 9.93 -0.01 17.18
N GLU A 508 11.23 0.20 17.37
CA GLU A 508 12.27 -0.70 16.85
C GLU A 508 12.09 -2.12 17.37
N GLN A 509 11.91 -2.32 18.67
CA GLN A 509 11.73 -3.66 19.24
C GLN A 509 10.45 -4.33 18.72
N MET A 510 9.35 -3.58 18.66
CA MET A 510 8.09 -4.08 18.08
C MET A 510 8.25 -4.45 16.62
N GLY A 511 8.99 -3.66 15.84
CA GLY A 511 9.31 -3.93 14.43
C GLY A 511 10.21 -5.15 14.26
N TYR A 512 11.19 -5.35 15.13
CA TYR A 512 12.11 -6.50 15.07
C TYR A 512 11.42 -7.84 15.42
N ALA A 513 10.38 -7.79 16.24
CA ALA A 513 9.58 -8.96 16.59
C ALA A 513 8.43 -9.22 15.58
N ALA A 514 8.00 -8.23 14.80
CA ALA A 514 6.86 -8.34 13.90
C ALA A 514 7.10 -9.35 12.78
N GLU A 515 6.17 -10.31 12.61
CA GLU A 515 6.13 -11.23 11.47
C GLU A 515 5.53 -10.56 10.23
N ALA A 516 4.48 -9.72 10.42
CA ALA A 516 3.89 -8.95 9.33
C ALA A 516 4.82 -7.82 8.87
N SER A 517 5.22 -7.85 7.60
CA SER A 517 6.03 -6.80 6.99
C SER A 517 5.40 -5.42 7.13
N THR A 518 4.08 -5.32 6.96
CA THR A 518 3.33 -4.07 7.07
C THR A 518 3.42 -3.46 8.47
N TRP A 519 3.41 -4.28 9.52
CA TRP A 519 3.59 -3.84 10.89
C TRP A 519 5.05 -3.47 11.17
N ARG A 520 6.00 -4.34 10.76
CA ARG A 520 7.42 -4.04 10.87
C ARG A 520 7.75 -2.70 10.22
N ASN A 521 7.35 -2.52 8.98
CA ASN A 521 7.62 -1.31 8.21
C ASN A 521 6.97 -0.08 8.86
N SER A 522 5.76 -0.21 9.39
CA SER A 522 5.08 0.87 10.10
C SER A 522 5.82 1.27 11.37
N TYR A 523 6.23 0.33 12.20
CA TYR A 523 6.97 0.61 13.43
C TYR A 523 8.34 1.25 13.13
N LEU A 524 9.10 0.71 12.18
CA LEU A 524 10.42 1.25 11.84
C LEU A 524 10.32 2.62 11.17
N THR A 525 9.31 2.87 10.34
CA THR A 525 9.03 4.20 9.77
C THR A 525 8.65 5.19 10.88
N ALA A 526 7.85 4.77 11.86
CA ALA A 526 7.51 5.59 13.01
C ALA A 526 8.76 5.95 13.83
N ALA A 527 9.66 5.00 14.08
CA ALA A 527 10.92 5.24 14.77
C ALA A 527 11.80 6.25 14.01
N ALA A 528 11.91 6.12 12.69
CA ALA A 528 12.64 7.07 11.85
C ALA A 528 12.01 8.47 11.88
N GLU A 529 10.69 8.58 11.81
CA GLU A 529 9.98 9.86 11.85
C GLU A 529 10.05 10.54 13.22
N LEU A 530 10.03 9.78 14.31
CA LEU A 530 10.25 10.32 15.67
C LEU A 530 11.63 10.99 15.80
N ARG A 531 12.66 10.45 15.14
CA ARG A 531 14.02 11.02 15.16
C ARG A 531 14.21 12.16 14.19
N ASN A 532 13.72 12.03 12.97
CA ASN A 532 14.05 12.90 11.84
C ASN A 532 12.93 13.86 11.44
N GLY A 533 11.73 13.72 12.02
CA GLY A 533 10.50 14.39 11.59
C GLY A 533 9.86 13.76 10.36
N PRO A 534 8.68 14.23 9.93
CA PRO A 534 7.98 13.73 8.77
C PRO A 534 8.75 14.01 7.47
N PRO A 535 8.53 13.24 6.39
CA PRO A 535 9.16 13.48 5.11
C PRO A 535 8.80 14.89 4.60
N LYS A 536 9.80 15.60 4.05
CA LYS A 536 9.62 16.97 3.55
C LYS A 536 8.75 17.04 2.30
N LYS A 537 8.66 15.96 1.53
CA LYS A 537 7.87 15.85 0.30
C LYS A 537 7.00 14.59 0.35
N GLY A 538 5.77 14.70 -0.11
CA GLY A 538 4.88 13.58 -0.33
C GLY A 538 5.23 12.79 -1.59
N ILE A 539 4.34 11.88 -2.00
CA ILE A 539 4.43 11.16 -3.27
C ILE A 539 4.06 12.13 -4.39
N SER A 540 4.87 12.17 -5.46
CA SER A 540 4.63 13.04 -6.60
C SER A 540 3.35 12.63 -7.34
N ARG A 541 2.47 13.60 -7.60
CA ARG A 541 1.28 13.40 -8.43
C ARG A 541 1.58 13.48 -9.93
N ALA A 542 2.76 13.96 -10.31
CA ALA A 542 3.13 14.09 -11.72
C ALA A 542 3.13 12.74 -12.46
N GLY A 543 3.53 11.66 -11.78
CA GLY A 543 3.46 10.31 -12.32
C GLY A 543 2.04 9.77 -12.53
N MET A 544 1.01 10.42 -11.97
CA MET A 544 -0.38 9.95 -12.03
C MET A 544 -1.20 10.59 -13.17
N LEU A 545 -0.63 11.52 -13.94
CA LEU A 545 -1.41 12.31 -14.93
C LEU A 545 -2.13 11.44 -15.96
N GLU A 546 -1.51 10.39 -16.47
CA GLU A 546 -2.10 9.51 -17.47
C GLU A 546 -3.24 8.65 -16.87
N LEU A 547 -3.11 8.21 -15.62
CA LEU A 547 -4.19 7.55 -14.89
C LEU A 547 -5.34 8.52 -14.62
N LEU A 548 -5.03 9.73 -14.13
CA LEU A 548 -6.03 10.76 -13.87
C LEU A 548 -6.78 11.20 -15.13
N ALA A 549 -6.14 11.15 -16.30
CA ALA A 549 -6.81 11.43 -17.59
C ALA A 549 -7.95 10.45 -17.89
N GLN A 550 -7.91 9.24 -17.36
CA GLN A 550 -9.00 8.24 -17.50
C GLN A 550 -10.09 8.38 -16.43
N THR A 551 -9.86 9.21 -15.41
CA THR A 551 -10.84 9.43 -14.33
C THR A 551 -12.02 10.25 -14.83
N PRO A 552 -13.27 9.87 -14.52
CA PRO A 552 -14.45 10.69 -14.79
C PRO A 552 -14.35 12.07 -14.14
N ILE A 553 -14.83 13.10 -14.82
CA ILE A 553 -14.76 14.50 -14.31
C ILE A 553 -15.53 14.65 -13.01
N GLU A 554 -16.64 13.97 -12.88
CA GLU A 554 -17.47 13.97 -11.67
C GLU A 554 -16.68 13.62 -10.42
N ARG A 555 -15.71 12.67 -10.51
CA ARG A 555 -14.85 12.28 -9.38
C ARG A 555 -13.91 13.41 -8.94
N PHE A 556 -13.41 14.19 -9.89
CA PHE A 556 -12.64 15.40 -9.55
C PHE A 556 -13.52 16.47 -8.90
N LEU A 557 -14.74 16.64 -9.38
CA LEU A 557 -15.67 17.59 -8.81
C LEU A 557 -16.11 17.20 -7.39
N GLU A 558 -16.30 15.90 -7.13
CA GLU A 558 -16.51 15.36 -5.79
C GLU A 558 -15.30 15.64 -4.87
N ALA A 559 -14.07 15.42 -5.37
CA ALA A 559 -12.86 15.71 -4.62
C ALA A 559 -12.68 17.23 -4.36
N MET A 560 -13.07 18.08 -5.31
CA MET A 560 -13.13 19.54 -5.10
C MET A 560 -14.14 19.90 -4.03
N ALA A 561 -15.34 19.32 -4.07
CA ALA A 561 -16.37 19.54 -3.06
C ALA A 561 -15.92 19.12 -1.66
N ALA A 562 -15.22 17.97 -1.56
CA ALA A 562 -14.61 17.52 -0.31
C ALA A 562 -13.46 18.42 0.19
N GLY A 563 -12.86 19.21 -0.70
CA GLY A 563 -11.83 20.20 -0.37
C GLY A 563 -12.36 21.59 -0.02
N LEU A 564 -13.68 21.83 -0.07
CA LEU A 564 -14.24 23.14 0.27
C LEU A 564 -13.98 23.47 1.74
N ASP A 565 -13.44 24.65 2.04
CA ASP A 565 -13.43 25.24 3.38
C ASP A 565 -14.85 25.72 3.72
N GLY A 566 -15.64 24.84 4.32
CA GLY A 566 -17.04 25.13 4.66
C GLY A 566 -17.21 26.38 5.53
N PRO A 567 -16.47 26.53 6.64
CA PRO A 567 -16.51 27.76 7.45
C PRO A 567 -16.20 29.03 6.65
N ALA A 568 -15.23 29.03 5.75
CA ALA A 568 -14.92 30.17 4.89
C ALA A 568 -15.96 30.40 3.79
N ALA A 569 -16.69 29.35 3.42
CA ALA A 569 -17.77 29.37 2.41
C ALA A 569 -19.12 29.83 2.96
N GLU A 570 -19.26 30.00 4.29
CA GLU A 570 -20.51 30.44 4.93
C GLU A 570 -20.99 31.78 4.35
N GLY A 571 -22.29 31.84 3.98
CA GLY A 571 -22.90 33.03 3.38
C GLY A 571 -22.42 33.36 1.96
N LYS A 572 -21.71 32.44 1.28
CA LYS A 572 -21.34 32.58 -0.12
C LYS A 572 -22.37 31.85 -0.99
N ASP A 573 -22.84 32.55 -2.01
CA ASP A 573 -23.70 32.02 -3.07
C ASP A 573 -22.97 32.30 -4.38
N LEU A 574 -22.24 31.27 -4.91
CA LEU A 574 -21.42 31.38 -6.10
C LEU A 574 -21.78 30.23 -7.05
N LYS A 575 -21.99 30.58 -8.33
CA LYS A 575 -22.34 29.60 -9.36
C LYS A 575 -21.38 29.71 -10.54
N ILE A 576 -20.70 28.62 -10.87
CA ILE A 576 -19.71 28.54 -11.96
C ILE A 576 -20.12 27.45 -12.94
N ASN A 577 -20.06 27.76 -14.24
CA ASN A 577 -20.10 26.74 -15.27
C ASN A 577 -18.68 26.26 -15.58
N LEU A 578 -18.49 24.95 -15.68
CA LEU A 578 -17.31 24.30 -16.23
C LEU A 578 -17.69 23.69 -17.58
N VAL A 579 -16.98 24.07 -18.64
CA VAL A 579 -17.19 23.55 -19.99
C VAL A 579 -15.88 22.94 -20.50
N LEU A 580 -15.92 21.67 -20.88
CA LEU A 580 -14.78 20.97 -21.49
C LEU A 580 -14.92 21.03 -23.01
N SER A 581 -14.08 21.85 -23.65
CA SER A 581 -14.20 22.17 -25.08
C SER A 581 -13.86 21.02 -26.01
N ASP A 582 -13.05 20.06 -25.56
CA ASP A 582 -12.60 18.89 -26.32
C ASP A 582 -13.56 17.70 -26.21
N THR A 583 -14.25 17.53 -25.07
CA THR A 583 -15.20 16.43 -24.86
C THR A 583 -16.66 16.85 -25.07
N GLY A 584 -16.94 18.16 -25.08
CA GLY A 584 -18.29 18.70 -25.16
C GLY A 584 -19.10 18.56 -23.84
N GLU A 585 -18.47 18.09 -22.76
CA GLU A 585 -19.11 17.97 -21.47
C GLU A 585 -19.22 19.33 -20.77
N SER A 586 -20.30 19.53 -20.02
CA SER A 586 -20.49 20.72 -19.22
C SER A 586 -21.09 20.38 -17.85
N PHE A 587 -20.66 21.15 -16.85
CA PHE A 587 -21.08 20.98 -15.46
C PHE A 587 -21.43 22.34 -14.87
N GLN A 588 -22.48 22.35 -14.06
CA GLN A 588 -22.83 23.47 -13.18
C GLN A 588 -22.25 23.18 -11.80
N LEU A 589 -21.47 24.11 -11.25
CA LEU A 589 -20.88 24.07 -9.92
C LEU A 589 -21.47 25.20 -9.11
N TRP A 590 -21.92 24.96 -7.88
CA TRP A 590 -22.40 26.03 -7.02
C TRP A 590 -22.11 25.78 -5.55
N ILE A 591 -21.98 26.85 -4.78
CA ILE A 591 -21.86 26.82 -3.34
C ILE A 591 -23.17 27.33 -2.74
N GLU A 592 -23.78 26.53 -1.89
CA GLU A 592 -25.01 26.84 -1.15
C GLU A 592 -24.91 26.19 0.23
N ASN A 593 -25.31 26.90 1.28
CA ASN A 593 -25.24 26.43 2.67
C ASN A 593 -23.85 25.93 3.07
N ALA A 594 -22.79 26.60 2.61
CA ALA A 594 -21.38 26.23 2.82
C ALA A 594 -20.99 24.84 2.26
N VAL A 595 -21.71 24.33 1.25
CA VAL A 595 -21.46 23.06 0.56
C VAL A 595 -21.30 23.33 -0.93
N MET A 596 -20.31 22.73 -1.55
CA MET A 596 -20.16 22.73 -3.01
C MET A 596 -20.96 21.59 -3.61
N HIS A 597 -21.81 21.93 -4.55
CA HIS A 597 -22.59 21.01 -5.37
C HIS A 597 -22.11 21.03 -6.82
N HIS A 598 -22.37 19.94 -7.54
CA HIS A 598 -22.16 19.88 -8.99
C HIS A 598 -23.22 18.99 -9.65
N ARG A 599 -23.45 19.24 -10.93
CA ARG A 599 -24.24 18.36 -11.80
C ARG A 599 -23.81 18.50 -13.25
N LYS A 600 -23.89 17.43 -13.99
CA LYS A 600 -23.71 17.44 -15.45
C LYS A 600 -24.95 18.02 -16.09
N ALA A 601 -24.83 19.19 -16.65
CA ALA A 601 -25.96 19.93 -17.26
C ALA A 601 -25.40 21.00 -18.21
N PRO A 602 -26.20 21.49 -19.18
CA PRO A 602 -25.85 22.66 -19.97
C PRO A 602 -25.51 23.87 -19.11
N PRO A 603 -24.65 24.80 -19.58
CA PRO A 603 -24.28 25.98 -18.82
C PRO A 603 -25.49 26.80 -18.37
N ALA A 604 -25.55 27.12 -17.08
CA ALA A 604 -26.58 27.95 -16.50
C ALA A 604 -26.41 29.42 -16.98
N ARG A 605 -27.51 30.08 -17.31
CA ARG A 605 -27.50 31.49 -17.78
C ARG A 605 -27.21 32.49 -16.67
N ASP A 606 -27.54 32.11 -15.44
CA ASP A 606 -27.39 32.88 -14.21
C ASP A 606 -26.09 32.58 -13.45
N ALA A 607 -25.14 31.88 -14.08
CA ALA A 607 -23.85 31.64 -13.45
C ALA A 607 -22.99 32.93 -13.42
N ASP A 608 -22.28 33.13 -12.31
CA ASP A 608 -21.37 34.26 -12.12
C ASP A 608 -20.22 34.26 -13.12
N ALA A 609 -19.71 33.07 -13.43
CA ALA A 609 -18.67 32.86 -14.44
C ALA A 609 -18.82 31.52 -15.15
N THR A 610 -18.25 31.48 -16.36
CA THR A 610 -18.05 30.23 -17.12
C THR A 610 -16.57 30.02 -17.40
N LEU A 611 -16.05 28.90 -16.94
CA LEU A 611 -14.68 28.43 -17.21
C LEU A 611 -14.74 27.40 -18.35
N THR A 612 -14.13 27.73 -19.48
CA THR A 612 -14.00 26.83 -20.63
C THR A 612 -12.54 26.43 -20.80
N LEU A 613 -12.25 25.13 -20.82
CA LEU A 613 -10.91 24.56 -20.99
C LEU A 613 -10.99 23.13 -21.53
N THR A 614 -9.84 22.55 -21.91
CA THR A 614 -9.79 21.14 -22.30
C THR A 614 -9.67 20.22 -21.10
N LYS A 615 -10.11 18.95 -21.21
CA LYS A 615 -9.97 17.93 -20.14
C LYS A 615 -8.51 17.78 -19.70
N PRO A 616 -7.48 17.70 -20.57
CA PRO A 616 -6.08 17.61 -20.14
C PRO A 616 -5.63 18.80 -19.26
N ILE A 617 -6.05 20.01 -19.56
CA ILE A 617 -5.73 21.19 -18.75
C ILE A 617 -6.41 21.08 -17.37
N PHE A 618 -7.68 20.72 -17.36
CA PHE A 618 -8.42 20.49 -16.12
C PHE A 618 -7.72 19.45 -15.22
N VAL A 619 -7.34 18.31 -15.77
CA VAL A 619 -6.63 17.25 -15.04
C VAL A 619 -5.28 17.75 -14.50
N ARG A 620 -4.50 18.49 -15.28
CA ARG A 620 -3.22 19.09 -14.82
C ARG A 620 -3.42 20.10 -13.69
N MET A 621 -4.49 20.90 -13.74
CA MET A 621 -4.85 21.80 -12.64
C MET A 621 -5.20 21.02 -11.37
N MET A 622 -6.01 19.97 -11.48
CA MET A 622 -6.40 19.11 -10.35
C MET A 622 -5.21 18.36 -9.76
N ALA A 623 -4.29 17.91 -10.60
CA ALA A 623 -3.04 17.29 -10.17
C ALA A 623 -2.04 18.27 -9.53
N GLY A 624 -2.27 19.58 -9.66
CA GLY A 624 -1.36 20.61 -9.17
C GLY A 624 -0.07 20.75 -9.99
N THR A 625 -0.04 20.23 -11.21
CA THR A 625 1.10 20.30 -12.14
C THR A 625 1.03 21.51 -13.08
N ALA A 626 -0.09 22.21 -13.12
CA ALA A 626 -0.26 23.50 -13.77
C ALA A 626 -0.73 24.53 -12.74
N GLY A 627 -0.02 25.65 -12.67
CA GLY A 627 -0.42 26.78 -11.81
C GLY A 627 -1.68 27.47 -12.37
N VAL A 628 -2.58 27.94 -11.50
CA VAL A 628 -3.76 28.71 -11.92
C VAL A 628 -3.33 29.94 -12.74
N LYS A 629 -2.24 30.60 -12.38
CA LYS A 629 -1.69 31.76 -13.10
C LYS A 629 -1.19 31.40 -14.51
N ASP A 630 -0.45 30.32 -14.62
CA ASP A 630 0.11 29.87 -15.91
C ASP A 630 -1.00 29.39 -16.85
N THR A 631 -2.07 28.84 -16.28
CA THR A 631 -3.22 28.34 -17.02
C THR A 631 -4.14 29.48 -17.47
N LEU A 632 -4.31 30.54 -16.64
CA LEU A 632 -5.10 31.73 -17.01
C LEU A 632 -4.48 32.57 -18.13
N LEU A 633 -3.21 32.34 -18.45
CA LEU A 633 -2.50 32.98 -19.58
C LEU A 633 -2.47 32.11 -20.83
N SER A 634 -3.04 30.90 -20.78
CA SER A 634 -3.10 29.97 -21.91
C SER A 634 -4.28 30.31 -22.83
N ASP A 635 -4.06 30.24 -24.16
CA ASP A 635 -5.11 30.40 -25.17
C ASP A 635 -6.20 29.30 -25.09
N ASP A 636 -5.89 28.19 -24.41
CA ASP A 636 -6.77 27.04 -24.23
C ASP A 636 -7.71 27.18 -23.01
N LEU A 637 -7.62 28.32 -22.28
CA LEU A 637 -8.50 28.62 -21.17
C LEU A 637 -9.26 29.92 -21.43
N LYS A 638 -10.58 29.87 -21.43
CA LYS A 638 -11.43 31.05 -21.60
C LYS A 638 -12.30 31.22 -20.37
N VAL A 639 -12.40 32.47 -19.88
CA VAL A 639 -13.29 32.85 -18.79
C VAL A 639 -14.25 33.91 -19.31
N SER A 640 -15.54 33.63 -19.22
CA SER A 640 -16.60 34.62 -19.43
C SER A 640 -17.35 34.87 -18.13
N GLY A 641 -17.93 36.08 -17.97
CA GLY A 641 -18.53 36.54 -16.71
C GLY A 641 -17.50 37.07 -15.72
N SER A 642 -17.76 36.94 -14.43
CA SER A 642 -16.96 37.51 -13.36
C SER A 642 -15.70 36.70 -13.06
N ARG A 643 -14.53 37.19 -13.49
CA ARG A 643 -13.24 36.59 -13.12
C ARG A 643 -12.97 36.63 -11.61
N ILE A 644 -13.50 37.64 -10.94
CA ILE A 644 -13.34 37.80 -9.48
C ILE A 644 -14.07 36.70 -8.74
N ASP A 645 -15.30 36.39 -9.15
CA ASP A 645 -16.08 35.34 -8.50
C ASP A 645 -15.55 33.94 -8.81
N LEU A 646 -15.02 33.71 -10.01
CA LEU A 646 -14.26 32.48 -10.30
C LEU A 646 -13.06 32.31 -9.38
N VAL A 647 -12.22 33.36 -9.21
CA VAL A 647 -11.07 33.30 -8.31
C VAL A 647 -11.51 33.11 -6.87
N ARG A 648 -12.60 33.80 -6.44
CA ARG A 648 -13.19 33.63 -5.12
C ARG A 648 -13.66 32.21 -4.90
N PHE A 649 -14.38 31.61 -5.85
CA PHE A 649 -14.82 30.21 -5.80
C PHE A 649 -13.64 29.27 -5.64
N LEU A 650 -12.61 29.38 -6.50
CA LEU A 650 -11.43 28.50 -6.46
C LEU A 650 -10.58 28.71 -5.19
N SER A 651 -10.60 29.90 -4.58
CA SER A 651 -9.86 30.20 -3.35
C SER A 651 -10.47 29.56 -2.10
N LEU A 652 -11.74 29.13 -2.16
CA LEU A 652 -12.41 28.40 -1.09
C LEU A 652 -12.10 26.89 -1.11
N ILE A 653 -11.42 26.39 -2.15
CA ILE A 653 -11.04 25.00 -2.24
C ILE A 653 -9.63 24.84 -1.65
N ASP A 654 -9.54 24.14 -0.53
CA ASP A 654 -8.27 23.86 0.13
C ASP A 654 -7.39 22.96 -0.71
N LYS A 655 -6.09 23.22 -0.66
CA LYS A 655 -5.07 22.33 -1.20
C LYS A 655 -4.59 21.40 -0.11
N ALA A 656 -4.87 20.12 -0.26
CA ALA A 656 -4.36 19.12 0.66
C ALA A 656 -2.83 19.24 0.79
N PRO A 657 -2.28 19.26 2.02
CA PRO A 657 -0.84 19.28 2.23
C PRO A 657 -0.20 18.04 1.59
N GLY A 658 0.97 18.20 0.96
CA GLY A 658 1.68 17.08 0.32
C GLY A 658 2.13 16.01 1.33
N THR A 659 2.28 16.40 2.60
CA THR A 659 2.66 15.53 3.72
C THR A 659 2.17 16.10 5.04
N PHE A 660 2.13 15.28 6.08
CA PHE A 660 1.77 15.67 7.45
C PHE A 660 2.46 14.73 8.46
N ALA A 661 2.63 15.20 9.70
CA ALA A 661 3.13 14.37 10.78
C ALA A 661 2.12 13.28 11.17
N VAL A 662 2.60 12.08 11.49
CA VAL A 662 1.77 10.97 11.96
C VAL A 662 1.99 10.73 13.46
N VAL A 663 3.25 10.67 13.89
CA VAL A 663 3.62 10.30 15.27
C VAL A 663 3.97 11.50 16.17
N THR A 664 4.02 12.70 15.62
CA THR A 664 4.37 13.97 16.33
C THR A 664 3.36 15.05 15.98
N ARG A 665 2.10 14.84 16.28
CA ARG A 665 1.02 15.80 16.01
C ARG A 665 0.86 16.82 17.10
#